data_ffbcef7288db3c62f89c68ee101df593
#
_entry.id   ffbcef7288db3c62f89c68ee101df593
#
_cell.length_a   1.000
_cell.length_b   1.000
_cell.length_c   1.000
_cell.angle_alpha   90.00
_cell.angle_beta   90.00
_cell.angle_gamma   90.00
#
_symmetry.space_group_name_H-M   'P 1'
#
loop_
_entity.id
_entity.type
_entity.pdbx_description
1 polymer ?
#
loop_
_entity_poly.entity_id
_entity_poly.type
_entity_poly.pdbx_seq_one_letter_code
_entity_poly.pdbx_strand_id
1 'polypeptide(L)'
;VGSEMCIRDRELLIGQAEDGHGSWPEEMRPALEYVGFARQLRDFLLRSIERGLGPGDLERLGHEYGRPMWSAAGEFLREYERVQLLSRSHSYSAAELVTAVLQRPELLRDHPFHTIVVDDAQLLDPTAGKLIRELAAQANLVVVGGDTAQSVFAFRGASSRFLQDFPAEHDIELTESYRRPTPACISIVDSDGRLRDVVANTVRRRHLEDAVPWRDIAVIVRSTSDIGQMRRTLLAAGVPVHINPTDVVLAEQRLVSAVLLALRALEEELSNSELEELLTGPVGGADPVTLRRLIRGLRRWDSTTRGIDSLRGLLYGELPDFNGQLTEREYSILERVRAVLSAGREALTSGASVEEILWAVWSATDLDNRLQASALRGGATGSQADRDLDAMMALFDAAGDYVERRPDSSLSAFLTHITEQELPTGVRDRRTAIPQAVEILTAHGAVGREWDTVIVAGAQEGSWPSLGETGSIFGQEDLIDLLDHDIDPDTPVSHIASRLAEERRLFHVATTRHRKRLLITAVENPEGDTVSEPSRFIDEFAGRGVDVPGQAARRQAKRALRRAQLPRELGLDVPEPAPVSLRDGLEIDPLDVAVLSVPAFVAQLRRVVSNPESGEVERKQAARQLARLAAAEIPGAHPEQWWSARSVAAELPLHTSGSLSPSRVEALLNCPLKAVLGNVAEDPSTEEHLLRGTLAHAFFEAIGRGMDAEKAKLLVMEAFERIQDVPQWQLRFKLDEFSALLDRAREWARQSEVNQELVGVEIPVGVHVGEGVRIGGYMDRLLRDEEGNYLVVDLKTGKNQPAKKEAEDHVQLMTYQLALAHGAFDGHQVHDGEGMPRQGGVLVYPGATTKKIGEIWQSDKSPEALEEFAALLPPLVEEMRGPRITARTNKDCDKCPIRSICPVQEEGRMTTDA
;
A
#
# COMPACT_ATOMS: atom_id res chain seq x y z
N VAL A 1 -13.24 14.64 -22.73
CA VAL A 1 -13.83 13.79 -23.77
C VAL A 1 -13.82 12.32 -23.34
N GLY A 2 -12.71 11.77 -22.86
CA GLY A 2 -12.66 10.37 -22.42
C GLY A 2 -13.51 10.06 -21.18
N SER A 3 -13.64 10.99 -20.24
CA SER A 3 -14.44 10.83 -19.02
C SER A 3 -15.96 10.94 -19.27
N GLU A 4 -16.38 11.77 -20.21
CA GLU A 4 -17.80 11.89 -20.58
C GLU A 4 -18.33 10.62 -21.25
N MET A 5 -17.50 9.99 -22.07
CA MET A 5 -17.84 8.72 -22.69
C MET A 5 -18.04 7.64 -21.61
N CYS A 6 -17.17 7.54 -20.61
CA CYS A 6 -17.30 6.56 -19.52
C CYS A 6 -18.61 6.67 -18.72
N ILE A 7 -19.06 7.88 -18.42
CA ILE A 7 -20.28 8.07 -17.60
C ILE A 7 -21.52 7.66 -18.39
N ARG A 8 -21.63 8.10 -19.64
CA ARG A 8 -22.75 7.72 -20.51
C ARG A 8 -22.75 6.24 -20.84
N ASP A 9 -21.57 5.66 -21.05
CA ASP A 9 -21.41 4.22 -21.28
C ASP A 9 -21.91 3.44 -20.07
N ARG A 10 -21.58 3.88 -18.87
CA ARG A 10 -22.03 3.22 -17.65
C ARG A 10 -23.53 3.37 -17.42
N GLU A 11 -24.11 4.56 -17.63
CA GLU A 11 -25.56 4.76 -17.52
C GLU A 11 -26.32 3.87 -18.50
N LEU A 12 -25.84 3.76 -19.75
CA LEU A 12 -26.42 2.88 -20.76
C LEU A 12 -26.24 1.41 -20.39
N LEU A 13 -25.07 1.00 -19.89
CA LEU A 13 -24.83 -0.37 -19.46
C LEU A 13 -25.70 -0.77 -18.28
N ILE A 14 -25.89 0.11 -17.30
CA ILE A 14 -26.79 -0.11 -16.17
C ILE A 14 -28.23 -0.24 -16.67
N GLY A 15 -28.66 0.65 -17.56
CA GLY A 15 -29.97 0.55 -18.19
C GLY A 15 -30.18 -0.78 -18.94
N GLN A 16 -29.18 -1.22 -19.70
CA GLN A 16 -29.23 -2.53 -20.37
C GLN A 16 -29.25 -3.71 -19.37
N ALA A 17 -28.57 -3.59 -18.23
CA ALA A 17 -28.60 -4.60 -17.16
C ALA A 17 -29.97 -4.67 -16.49
N GLU A 18 -30.57 -3.52 -16.17
CA GLU A 18 -31.88 -3.41 -15.52
C GLU A 18 -33.03 -3.86 -16.45
N ASP A 19 -33.01 -3.43 -17.69
CA ASP A 19 -34.06 -3.72 -18.69
C ASP A 19 -33.91 -5.11 -19.31
N GLY A 20 -32.79 -5.78 -19.09
CA GLY A 20 -32.46 -7.07 -19.70
C GLY A 20 -32.25 -6.99 -21.23
N HIS A 21 -32.01 -5.79 -21.74
CA HIS A 21 -31.71 -5.53 -23.15
C HIS A 21 -30.20 -5.67 -23.45
N GLY A 22 -29.86 -5.85 -24.71
CA GLY A 22 -28.49 -6.06 -25.17
C GLY A 22 -28.12 -7.52 -25.36
N SER A 23 -27.26 -7.80 -26.33
CA SER A 23 -26.82 -9.14 -26.72
C SER A 23 -25.61 -9.64 -25.91
N TRP A 24 -25.38 -9.06 -24.73
CA TRP A 24 -24.30 -9.50 -23.86
C TRP A 24 -24.43 -10.96 -23.44
N PRO A 25 -23.34 -11.74 -23.46
CA PRO A 25 -23.38 -13.11 -22.95
C PRO A 25 -23.93 -13.17 -21.53
N GLU A 26 -24.73 -14.19 -21.24
CA GLU A 26 -25.42 -14.32 -19.94
C GLU A 26 -24.44 -14.30 -18.75
N GLU A 27 -23.25 -14.87 -18.94
CA GLU A 27 -22.19 -14.91 -17.94
C GLU A 27 -21.59 -13.53 -17.63
N MET A 28 -21.68 -12.59 -18.58
CA MET A 28 -21.12 -11.23 -18.46
C MET A 28 -22.13 -10.20 -17.97
N ARG A 29 -23.42 -10.50 -17.95
CA ARG A 29 -24.45 -9.58 -17.49
C ARG A 29 -24.22 -9.03 -16.08
N PRO A 30 -23.80 -9.82 -15.09
CA PRO A 30 -23.50 -9.27 -13.77
C PRO A 30 -22.31 -8.29 -13.76
N ALA A 31 -21.48 -8.32 -14.80
CA ALA A 31 -20.33 -7.44 -14.90
C ALA A 31 -20.66 -6.04 -15.43
N LEU A 32 -21.81 -5.85 -16.06
CA LEU A 32 -22.21 -4.58 -16.69
C LEU A 32 -22.29 -3.40 -15.72
N GLU A 33 -22.60 -3.67 -14.45
CA GLU A 33 -22.69 -2.65 -13.40
C GLU A 33 -21.31 -2.19 -12.89
N TYR A 34 -20.24 -2.95 -13.18
CA TYR A 34 -18.92 -2.64 -12.69
C TYR A 34 -18.18 -1.65 -13.58
N VAL A 35 -17.55 -0.64 -12.94
CA VAL A 35 -16.74 0.38 -13.61
C VAL A 35 -15.63 -0.24 -14.47
N GLY A 36 -15.02 -1.34 -14.01
CA GLY A 36 -13.99 -2.05 -14.76
C GLY A 36 -14.45 -2.58 -16.11
N PHE A 37 -15.70 -3.04 -16.20
CA PHE A 37 -16.30 -3.48 -17.47
C PHE A 37 -16.49 -2.30 -18.42
N ALA A 38 -17.08 -1.21 -17.95
CA ALA A 38 -17.29 0.00 -18.74
C ALA A 38 -15.96 0.57 -19.28
N ARG A 39 -14.91 0.52 -18.49
CA ARG A 39 -13.55 0.93 -18.89
C ARG A 39 -13.00 0.08 -20.02
N GLN A 40 -13.04 -1.24 -19.87
CA GLN A 40 -12.57 -2.14 -20.92
C GLN A 40 -13.37 -2.04 -22.21
N LEU A 41 -14.69 -1.85 -22.09
CA LEU A 41 -15.56 -1.59 -23.25
C LEU A 41 -15.16 -0.30 -23.96
N ARG A 42 -15.01 0.79 -23.23
CA ARG A 42 -14.55 2.07 -23.77
C ARG A 42 -13.22 1.91 -24.53
N ASP A 43 -12.24 1.29 -23.89
CA ASP A 43 -10.92 1.12 -24.50
C ASP A 43 -10.98 0.27 -25.77
N PHE A 44 -11.81 -0.77 -25.76
CA PHE A 44 -12.09 -1.58 -26.94
C PHE A 44 -12.76 -0.77 -28.07
N LEU A 45 -13.80 0.00 -27.75
CA LEU A 45 -14.51 0.82 -28.73
C LEU A 45 -13.61 1.92 -29.30
N LEU A 46 -12.80 2.57 -28.47
CA LEU A 46 -11.83 3.56 -28.94
C LEU A 46 -10.84 2.93 -29.92
N ARG A 47 -10.27 1.76 -29.61
CA ARG A 47 -9.35 1.04 -30.52
C ARG A 47 -10.04 0.67 -31.83
N SER A 48 -11.33 0.33 -31.79
CA SER A 48 -12.14 0.02 -32.98
C SER A 48 -12.36 1.26 -33.86
N ILE A 49 -12.78 2.37 -33.26
CA ILE A 49 -13.04 3.64 -33.95
C ILE A 49 -11.74 4.21 -34.57
N GLU A 50 -10.62 4.14 -33.85
CA GLU A 50 -9.30 4.57 -34.36
C GLU A 50 -8.83 3.76 -35.57
N ARG A 51 -9.40 2.58 -35.79
CA ARG A 51 -9.18 1.76 -37.01
C ARG A 51 -10.25 1.94 -38.06
N GLY A 52 -11.24 2.77 -37.77
CA GLY A 52 -12.33 3.10 -38.68
C GLY A 52 -13.47 2.09 -38.72
N LEU A 53 -13.58 1.26 -37.68
CA LEU A 53 -14.71 0.34 -37.53
C LEU A 53 -15.92 1.08 -36.98
N GLY A 54 -17.08 0.84 -37.60
CA GLY A 54 -18.37 1.25 -37.07
C GLY A 54 -19.12 0.13 -36.36
N PRO A 55 -20.31 0.40 -35.79
CA PRO A 55 -21.13 -0.58 -35.12
C PRO A 55 -21.39 -1.84 -35.96
N GLY A 56 -21.72 -1.69 -37.22
CA GLY A 56 -22.00 -2.80 -38.14
C GLY A 56 -20.78 -3.67 -38.46
N ASP A 57 -19.57 -3.07 -38.41
CA ASP A 57 -18.34 -3.82 -38.65
C ASP A 57 -18.03 -4.71 -37.44
N LEU A 58 -18.19 -4.20 -36.23
CA LEU A 58 -17.99 -4.97 -34.99
C LEU A 58 -19.00 -6.13 -34.90
N GLU A 59 -20.26 -5.90 -35.24
CA GLU A 59 -21.27 -6.96 -35.26
C GLU A 59 -20.92 -8.04 -36.27
N ARG A 60 -20.53 -7.64 -37.49
CA ARG A 60 -20.14 -8.56 -38.56
C ARG A 60 -18.92 -9.38 -38.16
N LEU A 61 -17.86 -8.73 -37.66
CA LEU A 61 -16.65 -9.39 -37.22
C LEU A 61 -16.94 -10.34 -36.03
N GLY A 62 -17.78 -9.89 -35.08
CA GLY A 62 -18.17 -10.73 -33.93
C GLY A 62 -18.92 -11.99 -34.35
N HIS A 63 -19.76 -11.92 -35.37
CA HIS A 63 -20.46 -13.09 -35.94
C HIS A 63 -19.50 -13.97 -36.75
N GLU A 64 -18.63 -13.35 -37.57
CA GLU A 64 -17.73 -14.07 -38.48
C GLU A 64 -16.69 -14.90 -37.70
N TYR A 65 -16.13 -14.35 -36.62
CA TYR A 65 -15.10 -14.98 -35.78
C TYR A 65 -15.63 -15.58 -34.48
N GLY A 66 -16.96 -15.70 -34.31
CA GLY A 66 -17.54 -16.27 -33.08
C GLY A 66 -17.20 -15.56 -31.80
N ARG A 67 -17.02 -14.23 -31.86
CA ARG A 67 -16.70 -13.36 -30.70
C ARG A 67 -17.94 -12.58 -30.23
N PRO A 68 -18.80 -13.17 -29.37
CA PRO A 68 -20.06 -12.53 -28.98
C PRO A 68 -19.87 -11.18 -28.29
N MET A 69 -18.74 -10.97 -27.59
CA MET A 69 -18.40 -9.69 -26.97
C MET A 69 -18.22 -8.57 -28.02
N TRP A 70 -17.68 -8.88 -29.20
CA TRP A 70 -17.54 -7.90 -30.29
C TRP A 70 -18.88 -7.50 -30.88
N SER A 71 -19.77 -8.50 -31.08
CA SER A 71 -21.13 -8.23 -31.56
C SER A 71 -21.90 -7.37 -30.58
N ALA A 72 -21.85 -7.71 -29.29
CA ALA A 72 -22.51 -6.95 -28.24
C ALA A 72 -21.94 -5.52 -28.10
N ALA A 73 -20.62 -5.36 -28.23
CA ALA A 73 -19.99 -4.03 -28.24
C ALA A 73 -20.42 -3.21 -29.47
N GLY A 74 -20.63 -3.85 -30.63
CA GLY A 74 -21.17 -3.18 -31.84
C GLY A 74 -22.60 -2.71 -31.63
N GLU A 75 -23.48 -3.54 -31.06
CA GLU A 75 -24.86 -3.13 -30.73
C GLU A 75 -24.88 -1.97 -29.73
N PHE A 76 -24.03 -2.07 -28.68
CA PHE A 76 -23.88 -1.00 -27.72
C PHE A 76 -23.42 0.31 -28.36
N LEU A 77 -22.42 0.28 -29.22
CA LEU A 77 -21.93 1.47 -29.93
C LEU A 77 -23.04 2.09 -30.79
N ARG A 78 -23.86 1.28 -31.44
CA ARG A 78 -25.02 1.77 -32.23
C ARG A 78 -26.06 2.47 -31.35
N GLU A 79 -26.32 1.93 -30.17
CA GLU A 79 -27.24 2.55 -29.22
C GLU A 79 -26.64 3.86 -28.66
N TYR A 80 -25.38 3.86 -28.32
CA TYR A 80 -24.63 5.04 -27.89
C TYR A 80 -24.67 6.17 -28.91
N GLU A 81 -24.41 5.86 -30.20
CA GLU A 81 -24.52 6.85 -31.28
C GLU A 81 -25.94 7.41 -31.41
N ARG A 82 -26.97 6.59 -31.23
CA ARG A 82 -28.38 7.07 -31.27
C ARG A 82 -28.69 7.99 -30.10
N VAL A 83 -28.27 7.67 -28.89
CA VAL A 83 -28.45 8.49 -27.70
C VAL A 83 -27.68 9.82 -27.86
N GLN A 84 -26.50 9.77 -28.44
CA GLN A 84 -25.69 10.96 -28.70
C GLN A 84 -26.37 11.90 -29.69
N LEU A 85 -27.00 11.39 -30.74
CA LEU A 85 -27.79 12.19 -31.71
C LEU A 85 -29.03 12.87 -31.10
N LEU A 86 -29.59 12.30 -30.03
CA LEU A 86 -30.73 12.84 -29.30
C LEU A 86 -30.34 13.89 -28.25
N SER A 87 -29.08 13.90 -27.82
CA SER A 87 -28.60 14.86 -26.84
C SER A 87 -28.34 16.23 -27.45
N ARG A 88 -28.63 17.30 -26.71
CA ARG A 88 -28.46 18.71 -27.20
C ARG A 88 -26.97 19.10 -27.31
N SER A 89 -26.08 18.43 -26.64
CA SER A 89 -24.62 18.64 -26.68
C SER A 89 -23.98 17.49 -27.42
N HIS A 90 -23.38 17.76 -28.57
CA HIS A 90 -22.59 16.79 -29.31
C HIS A 90 -21.14 16.85 -28.80
N SER A 91 -20.69 15.79 -28.13
CA SER A 91 -19.31 15.60 -27.73
C SER A 91 -18.68 14.50 -28.56
N TYR A 92 -17.70 14.82 -29.36
CA TYR A 92 -16.96 13.85 -30.18
C TYR A 92 -15.57 13.63 -29.66
N SER A 93 -15.11 12.39 -29.65
CA SER A 93 -13.69 12.09 -29.51
C SER A 93 -12.89 12.58 -30.73
N ALA A 94 -11.59 12.70 -30.60
CA ALA A 94 -10.73 13.10 -31.73
C ALA A 94 -10.88 12.13 -32.92
N ALA A 95 -10.93 10.82 -32.64
CA ALA A 95 -11.08 9.79 -33.67
C ALA A 95 -12.47 9.86 -34.36
N GLU A 96 -13.55 10.11 -33.60
CA GLU A 96 -14.90 10.30 -34.18
C GLU A 96 -14.96 11.53 -35.05
N LEU A 97 -14.33 12.65 -34.66
CA LEU A 97 -14.26 13.85 -35.51
C LEU A 97 -13.54 13.57 -36.83
N VAL A 98 -12.40 12.86 -36.74
CA VAL A 98 -11.63 12.48 -37.94
C VAL A 98 -12.47 11.56 -38.86
N THR A 99 -13.15 10.58 -38.27
CA THR A 99 -14.03 9.65 -38.98
C THR A 99 -15.19 10.41 -39.66
N ALA A 100 -15.81 11.35 -38.95
CA ALA A 100 -16.89 12.15 -39.49
C ALA A 100 -16.43 13.03 -40.69
N VAL A 101 -15.20 13.53 -40.66
CA VAL A 101 -14.61 14.28 -41.77
C VAL A 101 -14.29 13.36 -42.94
N LEU A 102 -13.74 12.17 -42.70
CA LEU A 102 -13.46 11.18 -43.75
C LEU A 102 -14.70 10.67 -44.46
N GLN A 103 -15.85 10.64 -43.77
CA GLN A 103 -17.17 10.32 -44.39
C GLN A 103 -17.72 11.44 -45.29
N ARG A 104 -17.12 12.62 -45.27
CA ARG A 104 -17.52 13.81 -46.06
C ARG A 104 -16.36 14.37 -46.87
N PRO A 105 -15.88 13.64 -47.88
CA PRO A 105 -14.68 14.02 -48.62
C PRO A 105 -14.81 15.36 -49.37
N GLU A 106 -16.03 15.83 -49.57
CA GLU A 106 -16.31 17.18 -50.12
C GLU A 106 -15.72 18.28 -49.21
N LEU A 107 -15.76 18.14 -47.88
CA LEU A 107 -15.19 19.12 -46.96
C LEU A 107 -13.68 19.26 -47.13
N LEU A 108 -12.98 18.19 -47.49
CA LEU A 108 -11.54 18.19 -47.70
C LEU A 108 -11.15 18.82 -49.03
N ARG A 109 -12.06 18.78 -50.05
CA ARG A 109 -11.80 19.32 -51.40
C ARG A 109 -11.95 20.80 -51.47
N ASP A 110 -12.82 21.39 -50.62
CA ASP A 110 -13.14 22.83 -50.66
C ASP A 110 -12.01 23.69 -50.06
N HIS A 111 -11.07 23.10 -49.36
CA HIS A 111 -9.97 23.80 -48.68
C HIS A 111 -8.61 23.08 -48.90
N PRO A 112 -8.07 23.09 -50.16
CA PRO A 112 -6.79 22.41 -50.45
C PRO A 112 -5.63 23.15 -49.77
N PHE A 113 -4.76 22.40 -49.11
CA PHE A 113 -3.50 22.91 -48.55
C PHE A 113 -2.41 22.85 -49.65
N HIS A 114 -1.64 23.91 -49.81
CA HIS A 114 -0.51 23.92 -50.71
C HIS A 114 0.66 23.08 -50.14
N THR A 115 0.93 23.22 -48.86
CA THR A 115 2.01 22.53 -48.14
C THR A 115 1.48 21.90 -46.87
N ILE A 116 1.82 20.66 -46.63
CA ILE A 116 1.50 19.91 -45.41
C ILE A 116 2.80 19.46 -44.79
N VAL A 117 3.00 19.77 -43.50
CA VAL A 117 4.13 19.26 -42.70
C VAL A 117 3.57 18.48 -41.50
N VAL A 118 3.97 17.23 -41.41
CA VAL A 118 3.58 16.34 -40.31
C VAL A 118 4.82 16.03 -39.50
N ASP A 119 4.81 16.44 -38.24
CA ASP A 119 5.88 16.11 -37.30
C ASP A 119 5.41 15.00 -36.36
N ASP A 120 6.33 14.22 -35.82
CA ASP A 120 6.06 13.09 -34.93
C ASP A 120 5.03 12.08 -35.48
N ALA A 121 5.11 11.78 -36.75
CA ALA A 121 4.15 10.93 -37.49
C ALA A 121 4.03 9.50 -36.93
N GLN A 122 4.98 9.03 -36.13
CA GLN A 122 4.95 7.75 -35.42
C GLN A 122 3.92 7.73 -34.27
N LEU A 123 3.34 8.88 -33.92
CA LEU A 123 2.36 9.01 -32.85
C LEU A 123 0.89 9.07 -33.36
N LEU A 124 0.70 9.01 -34.67
CA LEU A 124 -0.62 9.05 -35.29
C LEU A 124 -1.36 7.71 -35.13
N ASP A 125 -2.67 7.79 -34.90
CA ASP A 125 -3.54 6.63 -35.05
C ASP A 125 -3.84 6.35 -36.54
N PRO A 126 -4.32 5.16 -36.90
CA PRO A 126 -4.55 4.79 -38.31
C PRO A 126 -5.57 5.68 -39.01
N THR A 127 -6.59 6.18 -38.29
CA THR A 127 -7.65 7.04 -38.86
C THR A 127 -7.13 8.45 -39.15
N ALA A 128 -6.34 9.02 -38.22
CA ALA A 128 -5.64 10.27 -38.46
C ALA A 128 -4.66 10.15 -39.64
N GLY A 129 -3.97 9.02 -39.75
CA GLY A 129 -3.12 8.73 -40.90
C GLY A 129 -3.87 8.70 -42.22
N LYS A 130 -5.10 8.15 -42.26
CA LYS A 130 -5.97 8.19 -43.46
C LYS A 130 -6.35 9.64 -43.83
N LEU A 131 -6.76 10.43 -42.84
CA LEU A 131 -7.09 11.84 -43.06
C LEU A 131 -5.93 12.61 -43.69
N ILE A 132 -4.73 12.43 -43.16
CA ILE A 132 -3.54 13.11 -43.67
C ILE A 132 -3.24 12.65 -45.11
N ARG A 133 -3.42 11.37 -45.45
CA ARG A 133 -3.25 10.87 -46.84
C ARG A 133 -4.24 11.51 -47.79
N GLU A 134 -5.50 11.66 -47.39
CA GLU A 134 -6.51 12.36 -48.22
C GLU A 134 -6.17 13.83 -48.41
N LEU A 135 -5.71 14.53 -47.40
CA LEU A 135 -5.25 15.92 -47.49
C LEU A 135 -3.96 16.02 -48.35
N ALA A 136 -3.03 15.10 -48.18
CA ALA A 136 -1.78 15.04 -48.91
C ALA A 136 -1.97 14.83 -50.39
N ALA A 137 -2.98 14.09 -50.79
CA ALA A 137 -3.30 13.83 -52.21
C ALA A 137 -3.56 15.10 -53.04
N GLN A 138 -3.92 16.22 -52.39
CA GLN A 138 -4.23 17.51 -53.02
C GLN A 138 -3.11 18.55 -52.79
N ALA A 139 -2.11 18.28 -51.99
CA ALA A 139 -1.05 19.18 -51.63
C ALA A 139 0.10 19.15 -52.65
N ASN A 140 0.73 20.31 -52.90
CA ASN A 140 1.89 20.41 -53.79
C ASN A 140 3.20 19.93 -53.13
N LEU A 141 3.30 20.09 -51.83
CA LEU A 141 4.43 19.64 -51.01
C LEU A 141 3.94 18.99 -49.73
N VAL A 142 4.44 17.80 -49.48
CA VAL A 142 4.17 17.07 -48.25
C VAL A 142 5.47 16.67 -47.61
N VAL A 143 5.65 17.02 -46.37
CA VAL A 143 6.82 16.62 -45.56
C VAL A 143 6.32 15.84 -44.37
N VAL A 144 6.74 14.60 -44.21
CA VAL A 144 6.40 13.74 -43.09
C VAL A 144 7.67 13.40 -42.33
N GLY A 145 7.73 13.82 -41.08
CA GLY A 145 8.85 13.57 -40.17
C GLY A 145 8.46 12.70 -39.01
N GLY A 146 9.40 11.92 -38.51
CA GLY A 146 9.18 11.12 -37.34
C GLY A 146 10.31 10.14 -37.01
N ASP A 147 10.21 9.46 -35.91
CA ASP A 147 11.18 8.45 -35.47
C ASP A 147 10.45 7.23 -34.92
N THR A 148 10.58 6.10 -35.64
CA THR A 148 9.93 4.83 -35.23
C THR A 148 10.44 4.30 -33.89
N ALA A 149 11.69 4.66 -33.50
CA ALA A 149 12.26 4.32 -32.20
C ALA A 149 11.58 5.08 -31.02
N GLN A 150 10.76 6.08 -31.32
CA GLN A 150 9.98 6.84 -30.33
C GLN A 150 8.47 6.53 -30.40
N SER A 151 8.06 5.44 -31.07
CA SER A 151 6.67 4.98 -31.09
C SER A 151 6.36 4.22 -29.79
N VAL A 152 5.83 4.95 -28.79
CA VAL A 152 5.59 4.46 -27.40
C VAL A 152 4.16 4.65 -26.92
N PHE A 153 3.22 5.01 -27.82
CA PHE A 153 1.81 5.22 -27.50
C PHE A 153 0.86 4.23 -28.19
N ALA A 154 1.34 2.99 -28.43
CA ALA A 154 0.49 1.95 -29.01
C ALA A 154 -0.74 1.67 -28.14
N PHE A 155 -0.61 1.76 -26.81
CA PHE A 155 -1.73 1.64 -25.88
C PHE A 155 -2.79 2.75 -26.04
N ARG A 156 -2.45 3.88 -26.69
CA ARG A 156 -3.37 4.97 -27.08
C ARG A 156 -3.75 4.92 -28.57
N GLY A 157 -3.52 3.81 -29.23
CA GLY A 157 -3.85 3.59 -30.64
C GLY A 157 -2.86 4.14 -31.65
N ALA A 158 -1.75 4.74 -31.22
CA ALA A 158 -0.73 5.20 -32.15
C ALA A 158 -0.09 4.03 -32.92
N SER A 159 0.21 4.25 -34.19
CA SER A 159 0.85 3.28 -35.07
C SER A 159 1.94 3.92 -35.93
N SER A 160 3.13 3.38 -35.90
CA SER A 160 4.23 3.86 -36.76
C SER A 160 4.07 3.52 -38.25
N ARG A 161 3.04 2.76 -38.62
CA ARG A 161 2.82 2.31 -40.00
C ARG A 161 2.62 3.48 -40.97
N PHE A 162 1.92 4.53 -40.51
CA PHE A 162 1.74 5.71 -41.35
C PHE A 162 3.07 6.28 -41.82
N LEU A 163 4.04 6.44 -40.92
CA LEU A 163 5.38 6.92 -41.19
C LEU A 163 6.18 5.95 -42.08
N GLN A 164 6.08 4.64 -41.81
CA GLN A 164 6.83 3.59 -42.52
C GLN A 164 6.32 3.39 -43.96
N ASP A 165 4.99 3.47 -44.16
CA ASP A 165 4.34 3.14 -45.45
C ASP A 165 3.98 4.40 -46.25
N PHE A 166 4.40 5.60 -45.80
CA PHE A 166 4.08 6.82 -46.49
C PHE A 166 4.88 6.89 -47.82
N PRO A 167 4.22 7.00 -49.00
CA PRO A 167 4.93 7.07 -50.25
C PRO A 167 5.64 8.42 -50.39
N ALA A 168 6.95 8.41 -50.44
CA ALA A 168 7.75 9.63 -50.55
C ALA A 168 8.65 9.55 -51.82
N GLU A 169 8.81 10.69 -52.50
CA GLU A 169 9.75 10.83 -53.61
C GLU A 169 11.22 10.90 -53.11
N HIS A 170 11.37 11.45 -51.90
CA HIS A 170 12.67 11.60 -51.25
C HIS A 170 12.56 11.10 -49.83
N ASP A 171 13.45 10.20 -49.45
CA ASP A 171 13.60 9.73 -48.07
C ASP A 171 14.93 10.30 -47.53
N ILE A 172 14.84 11.05 -46.44
CA ILE A 172 15.97 11.76 -45.83
C ILE A 172 16.12 11.30 -44.38
N GLU A 173 17.20 10.60 -44.09
CA GLU A 173 17.57 10.21 -42.75
C GLU A 173 18.43 11.30 -42.08
N LEU A 174 17.97 11.85 -40.95
CA LEU A 174 18.74 12.79 -40.13
C LEU A 174 19.75 12.01 -39.27
N THR A 175 21.02 11.99 -39.68
CA THR A 175 22.07 11.21 -38.99
C THR A 175 22.81 11.98 -37.91
N GLU A 176 22.73 13.30 -37.86
CA GLU A 176 23.37 14.11 -36.84
C GLU A 176 22.43 14.52 -35.73
N SER A 177 22.79 14.21 -34.50
CA SER A 177 22.10 14.69 -33.29
C SER A 177 22.86 15.88 -32.69
N TYR A 178 22.16 17.00 -32.47
CA TYR A 178 22.69 18.18 -31.76
C TYR A 178 22.69 17.98 -30.25
N ARG A 179 22.01 16.96 -29.76
CA ARG A 179 22.14 16.47 -28.39
C ARG A 179 23.38 15.58 -28.31
N ARG A 180 24.50 16.13 -27.90
CA ARG A 180 25.75 15.37 -27.81
C ARG A 180 25.82 14.73 -26.43
N PRO A 181 25.63 13.42 -26.34
CA PRO A 181 25.74 12.75 -25.06
C PRO A 181 27.20 12.75 -24.60
N THR A 182 27.45 13.31 -23.42
CA THR A 182 28.57 12.82 -22.61
C THR A 182 28.33 11.36 -22.29
N PRO A 183 29.36 10.55 -22.03
CA PRO A 183 29.15 9.17 -21.61
C PRO A 183 28.11 9.10 -20.50
N ALA A 184 27.09 8.26 -20.68
CA ALA A 184 26.08 8.06 -19.65
C ALA A 184 26.74 7.46 -18.40
N CYS A 185 26.37 7.95 -17.24
CA CYS A 185 26.76 7.35 -15.98
C CYS A 185 25.72 6.31 -15.57
N ILE A 186 26.14 5.10 -15.30
CA ILE A 186 25.29 4.02 -14.77
C ILE A 186 25.70 3.76 -13.33
N SER A 187 24.76 3.88 -12.40
CA SER A 187 24.95 3.63 -10.97
C SER A 187 24.05 2.50 -10.49
N ILE A 188 24.66 1.34 -10.23
CA ILE A 188 23.98 0.20 -9.65
C ILE A 188 24.37 0.14 -8.17
N VAL A 189 23.36 0.16 -7.30
CA VAL A 189 23.51 0.22 -5.85
C VAL A 189 22.85 -0.99 -5.19
N ASP A 190 23.10 -1.20 -3.91
CA ASP A 190 22.64 -2.36 -3.14
C ASP A 190 21.26 -2.18 -2.49
N SER A 191 20.71 -0.98 -2.52
CA SER A 191 19.43 -0.69 -1.86
C SER A 191 18.72 0.52 -2.46
N ASP A 192 17.39 0.55 -2.30
CA ASP A 192 16.54 1.69 -2.70
C ASP A 192 16.92 2.97 -1.95
N GLY A 193 17.35 2.84 -0.70
CA GLY A 193 17.85 3.98 0.09
C GLY A 193 19.04 4.64 -0.59
N ARG A 194 20.02 3.86 -1.01
CA ARG A 194 21.20 4.34 -1.72
C ARG A 194 20.88 4.86 -3.12
N LEU A 195 19.94 4.24 -3.83
CA LEU A 195 19.47 4.76 -5.11
C LEU A 195 18.94 6.18 -4.95
N ARG A 196 18.09 6.39 -3.95
CA ARG A 196 17.53 7.72 -3.64
C ARG A 196 18.61 8.74 -3.29
N ASP A 197 19.60 8.34 -2.50
CA ASP A 197 20.73 9.18 -2.14
C ASP A 197 21.55 9.59 -3.37
N VAL A 198 21.80 8.65 -4.29
CA VAL A 198 22.52 8.92 -5.55
C VAL A 198 21.75 9.90 -6.42
N VAL A 199 20.44 9.75 -6.55
CA VAL A 199 19.60 10.67 -7.32
C VAL A 199 19.63 12.06 -6.71
N ALA A 200 19.35 12.18 -5.41
CA ALA A 200 19.34 13.47 -4.71
C ALA A 200 20.71 14.15 -4.75
N ASN A 201 21.78 13.40 -4.54
CA ASN A 201 23.15 13.92 -4.62
C ASN A 201 23.48 14.45 -6.02
N THR A 202 23.14 13.68 -7.06
CA THR A 202 23.41 14.08 -8.45
C THR A 202 22.70 15.37 -8.80
N VAL A 203 21.40 15.47 -8.48
CA VAL A 203 20.59 16.67 -8.70
C VAL A 203 21.22 17.89 -7.99
N ARG A 204 21.58 17.73 -6.71
CA ARG A 204 22.16 18.81 -5.93
C ARG A 204 23.53 19.24 -6.45
N ARG A 205 24.41 18.30 -6.80
CA ARG A 205 25.73 18.62 -7.36
C ARG A 205 25.62 19.34 -8.70
N ARG A 206 24.70 18.88 -9.57
CA ARG A 206 24.46 19.57 -10.85
C ARG A 206 24.07 21.04 -10.67
N HIS A 207 23.22 21.32 -9.67
CA HIS A 207 22.80 22.67 -9.38
C HIS A 207 23.88 23.47 -8.66
N LEU A 208 24.48 22.92 -7.59
CA LEU A 208 25.40 23.67 -6.70
C LEU A 208 26.81 23.79 -7.25
N GLU A 209 27.34 22.76 -7.91
CA GLU A 209 28.70 22.73 -8.43
C GLU A 209 28.75 23.16 -9.89
N ASP A 210 27.81 22.72 -10.72
CA ASP A 210 27.78 22.97 -12.16
C ASP A 210 26.85 24.12 -12.55
N ALA A 211 26.20 24.79 -11.57
CA ALA A 211 25.27 25.90 -11.76
C ALA A 211 24.13 25.65 -12.75
N VAL A 212 23.71 24.40 -12.92
CA VAL A 212 22.55 24.03 -13.76
C VAL A 212 21.27 24.50 -13.10
N PRO A 213 20.42 25.27 -13.76
CA PRO A 213 19.10 25.63 -13.21
C PRO A 213 18.27 24.41 -12.87
N TRP A 214 17.50 24.45 -11.78
CA TRP A 214 16.64 23.34 -11.38
C TRP A 214 15.70 22.87 -12.50
N ARG A 215 15.13 23.79 -13.25
CA ARG A 215 14.23 23.53 -14.40
C ARG A 215 14.89 22.77 -15.55
N ASP A 216 16.21 22.75 -15.62
CA ASP A 216 16.97 22.06 -16.64
C ASP A 216 17.42 20.66 -16.19
N ILE A 217 16.90 20.16 -15.07
CA ILE A 217 17.15 18.83 -14.52
C ILE A 217 15.81 18.08 -14.45
N ALA A 218 15.79 16.85 -14.97
CA ALA A 218 14.64 15.96 -14.87
C ALA A 218 14.98 14.61 -14.24
N VAL A 219 14.02 14.07 -13.47
CA VAL A 219 14.06 12.68 -12.99
C VAL A 219 12.93 11.93 -13.67
N ILE A 220 13.29 10.95 -14.48
CA ILE A 220 12.36 10.13 -15.24
C ILE A 220 12.19 8.78 -14.52
N VAL A 221 10.96 8.42 -14.25
CA VAL A 221 10.56 7.14 -13.65
C VAL A 221 9.71 6.33 -14.62
N ARG A 222 9.58 5.03 -14.38
CA ARG A 222 8.75 4.17 -15.25
C ARG A 222 7.27 4.31 -14.94
N SER A 223 6.91 4.36 -13.67
CA SER A 223 5.52 4.37 -13.20
C SER A 223 5.18 5.65 -12.45
N THR A 224 3.91 6.05 -12.49
CA THR A 224 3.39 7.16 -11.67
C THR A 224 3.48 6.87 -10.18
N SER A 225 3.40 5.60 -9.76
CA SER A 225 3.60 5.18 -8.37
C SER A 225 4.96 5.61 -7.80
N ASP A 226 6.00 5.64 -8.64
CA ASP A 226 7.37 5.97 -8.23
C ASP A 226 7.58 7.48 -8.04
N ILE A 227 6.74 8.30 -8.67
CA ILE A 227 6.80 9.77 -8.58
C ILE A 227 6.72 10.23 -7.12
N GLY A 228 5.77 9.68 -6.36
CA GLY A 228 5.56 10.06 -4.97
C GLY A 228 6.77 9.80 -4.07
N GLN A 229 7.46 8.70 -4.27
CA GLN A 229 8.66 8.33 -3.53
C GLN A 229 9.84 9.26 -3.89
N MET A 230 10.07 9.46 -5.18
CA MET A 230 11.14 10.31 -5.70
C MET A 230 10.96 11.77 -5.25
N ARG A 231 9.71 12.25 -5.26
CA ARG A 231 9.37 13.58 -4.73
C ARG A 231 9.77 13.74 -3.27
N ARG A 232 9.37 12.80 -2.40
CA ARG A 232 9.73 12.86 -0.98
C ARG A 232 11.24 12.91 -0.79
N THR A 233 11.96 12.12 -1.56
CA THR A 233 13.43 12.07 -1.53
C THR A 233 14.06 13.42 -1.88
N LEU A 234 13.67 14.04 -2.99
CA LEU A 234 14.23 15.33 -3.43
C LEU A 234 13.84 16.46 -2.49
N LEU A 235 12.60 16.51 -2.03
CA LEU A 235 12.16 17.51 -1.05
C LEU A 235 12.91 17.38 0.27
N ALA A 236 13.14 16.16 0.77
CA ALA A 236 13.94 15.93 1.97
C ALA A 236 15.39 16.38 1.80
N ALA A 237 15.93 16.32 0.57
CA ALA A 237 17.25 16.84 0.24
C ALA A 237 17.27 18.36 -0.01
N GLY A 238 16.16 19.08 0.16
CA GLY A 238 16.03 20.51 -0.06
C GLY A 238 16.01 20.92 -1.54
N VAL A 239 15.62 20.01 -2.44
CA VAL A 239 15.48 20.26 -3.87
C VAL A 239 14.03 20.65 -4.17
N PRO A 240 13.78 21.81 -4.80
CA PRO A 240 12.45 22.17 -5.26
C PRO A 240 12.01 21.22 -6.39
N VAL A 241 10.81 20.69 -6.30
CA VAL A 241 10.29 19.69 -7.24
C VAL A 241 9.01 20.19 -7.88
N HIS A 242 8.92 20.03 -9.19
CA HIS A 242 7.71 20.22 -9.97
C HIS A 242 7.24 18.87 -10.52
N ILE A 243 5.97 18.60 -10.35
CA ILE A 243 5.27 17.49 -10.99
C ILE A 243 4.16 18.12 -11.81
N ASN A 244 4.07 17.76 -13.07
CA ASN A 244 2.98 18.28 -13.88
C ASN A 244 1.64 17.80 -13.29
N PRO A 245 0.69 18.69 -12.98
CA PRO A 245 -0.62 18.29 -12.50
C PRO A 245 -1.34 17.30 -13.43
N THR A 246 -0.98 17.31 -14.71
CA THR A 246 -1.50 16.36 -15.70
C THR A 246 -1.01 14.92 -15.53
N ASP A 247 -0.02 14.67 -14.65
CA ASP A 247 0.54 13.33 -14.44
C ASP A 247 -0.07 12.62 -13.22
N VAL A 248 -0.92 13.30 -12.44
CA VAL A 248 -1.61 12.74 -11.27
C VAL A 248 -3.11 12.92 -11.44
N VAL A 249 -3.86 11.84 -11.24
CA VAL A 249 -5.33 11.88 -11.25
C VAL A 249 -5.82 12.85 -10.17
N LEU A 250 -6.69 13.78 -10.55
CA LEU A 250 -7.13 14.85 -9.65
C LEU A 250 -7.80 14.30 -8.38
N ALA A 251 -8.63 13.27 -8.51
CA ALA A 251 -9.32 12.63 -7.40
C ALA A 251 -8.38 11.93 -6.40
N GLU A 252 -7.18 11.49 -6.83
CA GLU A 252 -6.21 10.80 -5.99
C GLU A 252 -5.35 11.77 -5.16
N GLN A 253 -5.44 13.06 -5.42
CA GLN A 253 -4.72 14.03 -4.63
C GLN A 253 -5.34 14.14 -3.24
N ARG A 254 -4.53 13.99 -2.20
CA ARG A 254 -4.98 13.87 -0.80
C ARG A 254 -5.98 14.94 -0.36
N LEU A 255 -5.77 16.19 -0.75
CA LEU A 255 -6.68 17.27 -0.38
C LEU A 255 -7.99 17.19 -1.17
N VAL A 256 -7.89 16.94 -2.46
CA VAL A 256 -9.04 16.77 -3.36
C VAL A 256 -9.89 15.59 -2.90
N SER A 257 -9.28 14.42 -2.66
CA SER A 257 -9.98 13.24 -2.13
C SER A 257 -10.75 13.54 -0.84
N ALA A 258 -10.14 14.28 0.09
CA ALA A 258 -10.80 14.65 1.35
C ALA A 258 -11.99 15.61 1.14
N VAL A 259 -11.89 16.53 0.18
CA VAL A 259 -12.99 17.44 -0.16
C VAL A 259 -14.11 16.70 -0.90
N LEU A 260 -13.76 15.82 -1.85
CA LEU A 260 -14.74 14.95 -2.53
C LEU A 260 -15.48 14.06 -1.54
N LEU A 261 -14.78 13.53 -0.54
CA LEU A 261 -15.40 12.75 0.54
C LEU A 261 -16.37 13.59 1.38
N ALA A 262 -16.03 14.85 1.67
CA ALA A 262 -16.92 15.77 2.35
C ALA A 262 -18.16 16.11 1.51
N LEU A 263 -18.00 16.31 0.20
CA LEU A 263 -19.10 16.52 -0.74
C LEU A 263 -20.02 15.30 -0.82
N ARG A 264 -19.46 14.08 -0.91
CA ARG A 264 -20.25 12.86 -0.92
C ARG A 264 -21.06 12.68 0.36
N ALA A 265 -20.52 13.05 1.52
CA ALA A 265 -21.21 13.02 2.80
C ALA A 265 -22.45 13.94 2.87
N LEU A 266 -22.67 14.82 1.89
CA LEU A 266 -23.86 15.65 1.82
C LEU A 266 -25.09 14.87 1.31
N GLU A 267 -24.89 13.88 0.44
CA GLU A 267 -25.95 13.12 -0.22
C GLU A 267 -26.01 11.66 0.26
N GLU A 268 -24.88 11.07 0.65
CA GLU A 268 -24.75 9.66 0.99
C GLU A 268 -24.28 9.47 2.45
N GLU A 269 -24.66 8.35 3.03
CA GLU A 269 -24.16 7.95 4.35
C GLU A 269 -22.79 7.28 4.20
N LEU A 270 -21.75 7.86 4.80
CA LEU A 270 -20.40 7.33 4.75
C LEU A 270 -20.26 6.02 5.54
N SER A 271 -19.47 5.08 5.05
CA SER A 271 -19.03 3.92 5.81
C SER A 271 -18.19 4.32 7.03
N ASN A 272 -17.96 3.41 7.96
CA ASN A 272 -17.15 3.70 9.16
C ASN A 272 -15.71 4.10 8.80
N SER A 273 -15.11 3.46 7.81
CA SER A 273 -13.75 3.78 7.33
C SER A 273 -13.68 5.16 6.68
N GLU A 274 -14.66 5.51 5.87
CA GLU A 274 -14.75 6.82 5.22
C GLU A 274 -15.02 7.94 6.22
N LEU A 275 -15.82 7.66 7.24
CA LEU A 275 -16.04 8.59 8.34
C LEU A 275 -14.75 8.86 9.14
N GLU A 276 -13.98 7.82 9.43
CA GLU A 276 -12.66 7.95 10.06
C GLU A 276 -11.67 8.72 9.16
N GLU A 277 -11.69 8.47 7.85
CA GLU A 277 -10.87 9.19 6.88
C GLU A 277 -11.24 10.68 6.82
N LEU A 278 -12.52 11.02 6.77
CA LEU A 278 -13.00 12.41 6.79
C LEU A 278 -12.51 13.15 8.05
N LEU A 279 -12.58 12.50 9.21
CA LEU A 279 -12.18 13.08 10.48
C LEU A 279 -10.67 13.21 10.65
N THR A 280 -9.89 12.23 10.18
CA THR A 280 -8.41 12.23 10.27
C THR A 280 -7.75 12.94 9.09
N GLY A 281 -8.49 13.14 8.00
CA GLY A 281 -8.06 13.84 6.80
C GLY A 281 -7.89 15.34 7.00
N PRO A 282 -7.51 16.07 5.92
CA PRO A 282 -7.31 17.52 5.97
C PRO A 282 -8.52 18.31 6.48
N VAL A 283 -9.74 17.85 6.18
CA VAL A 283 -11.00 18.50 6.57
C VAL A 283 -11.20 18.42 8.10
N GLY A 284 -11.13 17.24 8.69
CA GLY A 284 -11.32 17.07 10.13
C GLY A 284 -10.09 17.41 10.95
N GLY A 285 -8.90 17.06 10.47
CA GLY A 285 -7.62 17.36 11.10
C GLY A 285 -7.39 16.66 12.45
N ALA A 286 -8.10 15.57 12.72
CA ALA A 286 -7.92 14.77 13.92
C ALA A 286 -6.69 13.87 13.82
N ASP A 287 -5.91 13.75 14.87
CA ASP A 287 -4.97 12.66 14.98
C ASP A 287 -5.68 11.37 15.46
N PRO A 288 -5.16 10.18 15.14
CA PRO A 288 -5.81 8.91 15.47
C PRO A 288 -6.08 8.71 16.98
N VAL A 289 -5.25 9.31 17.84
CA VAL A 289 -5.42 9.21 19.30
C VAL A 289 -6.60 10.05 19.75
N THR A 290 -6.69 11.29 19.23
CA THR A 290 -7.80 12.19 19.54
C THR A 290 -9.13 11.63 19.01
N LEU A 291 -9.16 11.04 17.81
CA LEU A 291 -10.35 10.39 17.28
C LEU A 291 -10.81 9.21 18.17
N ARG A 292 -9.88 8.35 18.59
CA ARG A 292 -10.20 7.25 19.52
C ARG A 292 -10.74 7.76 20.86
N ARG A 293 -10.22 8.89 21.35
CA ARG A 293 -10.73 9.53 22.58
C ARG A 293 -12.13 10.10 22.38
N LEU A 294 -12.38 10.76 21.25
CA LEU A 294 -13.68 11.25 20.85
C LEU A 294 -14.71 10.11 20.85
N ILE A 295 -14.44 9.02 20.13
CA ILE A 295 -15.34 7.85 20.07
C ILE A 295 -15.60 7.25 21.46
N ARG A 296 -14.56 7.17 22.32
CA ARG A 296 -14.74 6.71 23.71
C ARG A 296 -15.53 7.71 24.56
N GLY A 297 -15.36 9.00 24.36
CA GLY A 297 -16.12 10.06 25.02
C GLY A 297 -17.59 9.97 24.67
N LEU A 298 -17.91 9.82 23.39
CA LEU A 298 -19.28 9.63 22.91
C LEU A 298 -19.93 8.37 23.46
N ARG A 299 -19.19 7.25 23.52
CA ARG A 299 -19.69 6.00 24.14
C ARG A 299 -19.96 6.13 25.63
N ARG A 300 -19.23 7.01 26.33
CA ARG A 300 -19.51 7.31 27.77
C ARG A 300 -20.70 8.23 27.92
N TRP A 301 -20.87 9.17 26.99
CA TRP A 301 -22.01 10.06 26.98
C TRP A 301 -23.32 9.34 26.66
N ASP A 302 -23.29 8.48 25.63
CA ASP A 302 -24.40 7.59 25.27
C ASP A 302 -23.91 6.13 25.22
N SER A 303 -24.26 5.38 26.25
CA SER A 303 -23.89 3.96 26.38
C SER A 303 -24.82 3.02 25.61
N THR A 304 -25.90 3.53 25.01
CA THR A 304 -26.88 2.71 24.27
C THR A 304 -26.51 2.49 22.84
N THR A 305 -25.69 3.39 22.25
CA THR A 305 -25.23 3.33 20.86
C THR A 305 -23.72 3.11 20.78
N ARG A 306 -23.25 2.59 19.63
CA ARG A 306 -21.81 2.52 19.38
C ARG A 306 -21.27 3.93 19.19
N GLY A 307 -20.11 4.25 19.75
CA GLY A 307 -19.54 5.59 19.68
C GLY A 307 -19.34 6.13 18.26
N ILE A 308 -19.11 5.24 17.27
CA ILE A 308 -19.01 5.63 15.85
C ILE A 308 -20.38 5.98 15.26
N ASP A 309 -21.45 5.29 15.67
CA ASP A 309 -22.81 5.57 15.21
C ASP A 309 -23.35 6.85 15.86
N SER A 310 -23.01 7.07 17.14
CA SER A 310 -23.28 8.36 17.82
C SER A 310 -22.57 9.51 17.11
N LEU A 311 -21.30 9.32 16.72
CA LEU A 311 -20.52 10.29 15.97
C LEU A 311 -21.21 10.64 14.64
N ARG A 312 -21.62 9.62 13.87
CA ARG A 312 -22.34 9.81 12.61
C ARG A 312 -23.61 10.63 12.78
N GLY A 313 -24.44 10.31 13.77
CA GLY A 313 -25.66 11.05 14.07
C GLY A 313 -25.40 12.53 14.42
N LEU A 314 -24.34 12.79 15.19
CA LEU A 314 -23.97 14.13 15.63
C LEU A 314 -23.40 15.03 14.53
N LEU A 315 -22.86 14.47 13.46
CA LEU A 315 -22.39 15.25 12.31
C LEU A 315 -23.55 15.94 11.56
N TYR A 316 -24.75 15.44 11.75
CA TYR A 316 -25.93 15.90 11.02
C TYR A 316 -27.01 16.57 11.87
N GLY A 317 -26.93 16.41 13.20
CA GLY A 317 -27.88 16.94 14.16
C GLY A 317 -27.36 18.15 14.94
N GLU A 318 -28.13 18.63 15.90
CA GLU A 318 -27.63 19.61 16.88
C GLU A 318 -26.68 18.92 17.87
N LEU A 319 -25.65 19.66 18.30
CA LEU A 319 -24.71 19.14 19.28
C LEU A 319 -25.35 19.27 20.67
N PRO A 320 -25.49 18.16 21.39
CA PRO A 320 -25.99 18.19 22.77
C PRO A 320 -24.90 18.67 23.73
N ASP A 321 -25.30 18.91 24.98
CA ASP A 321 -24.31 19.04 26.04
C ASP A 321 -23.74 17.67 26.40
N PHE A 322 -22.43 17.53 26.22
CA PHE A 322 -21.71 16.28 26.50
C PHE A 322 -21.35 16.12 27.99
N ASN A 323 -21.82 17.01 28.88
CA ASN A 323 -21.60 16.95 30.32
C ASN A 323 -20.13 16.74 30.73
N GLY A 324 -19.20 17.35 29.98
CA GLY A 324 -17.76 17.24 30.23
C GLY A 324 -17.13 15.92 29.83
N GLN A 325 -17.83 15.05 29.08
CA GLN A 325 -17.28 13.77 28.58
C GLN A 325 -16.32 13.95 27.40
N LEU A 326 -16.38 15.11 26.71
CA LEU A 326 -15.46 15.47 25.63
C LEU A 326 -14.59 16.65 26.10
N THR A 327 -13.30 16.59 25.71
CA THR A 327 -12.39 17.73 25.87
C THR A 327 -12.65 18.76 24.78
N GLU A 328 -12.19 20.00 24.98
CA GLU A 328 -12.30 21.09 24.01
C GLU A 328 -11.71 20.68 22.63
N ARG A 329 -10.60 19.92 22.65
CA ARG A 329 -9.96 19.44 21.43
C ARG A 329 -10.82 18.41 20.66
N GLU A 330 -11.46 17.50 21.38
CA GLU A 330 -12.37 16.50 20.81
C GLU A 330 -13.64 17.18 20.28
N TYR A 331 -14.18 18.13 21.03
CA TYR A 331 -15.33 18.92 20.63
C TYR A 331 -15.06 19.76 19.37
N SER A 332 -13.89 20.42 19.30
CA SER A 332 -13.52 21.27 18.16
C SER A 332 -13.40 20.50 16.83
N ILE A 333 -13.04 19.21 16.88
CA ILE A 333 -13.01 18.36 15.68
C ILE A 333 -14.43 18.10 15.16
N LEU A 334 -15.33 17.73 16.08
CA LEU A 334 -16.73 17.48 15.75
C LEU A 334 -17.41 18.73 15.19
N GLU A 335 -17.20 19.87 15.85
CA GLU A 335 -17.73 21.17 15.43
C GLU A 335 -17.23 21.58 14.05
N ARG A 336 -15.93 21.39 13.76
CA ARG A 336 -15.32 21.72 12.48
C ARG A 336 -15.93 20.92 11.33
N VAL A 337 -15.96 19.59 11.43
CA VAL A 337 -16.50 18.75 10.36
C VAL A 337 -18.00 19.05 10.18
N ARG A 338 -18.72 19.25 11.25
CA ARG A 338 -20.13 19.63 11.20
C ARG A 338 -20.35 20.96 10.50
N ALA A 339 -19.53 21.98 10.78
CA ALA A 339 -19.61 23.27 10.12
C ALA A 339 -19.44 23.14 8.60
N VAL A 340 -18.46 22.33 8.16
CA VAL A 340 -18.22 22.06 6.74
C VAL A 340 -19.43 21.37 6.09
N LEU A 341 -19.95 20.31 6.72
CA LEU A 341 -21.11 19.59 6.18
C LEU A 341 -22.39 20.46 6.22
N SER A 342 -22.57 21.31 7.23
CA SER A 342 -23.71 22.22 7.32
C SER A 342 -23.67 23.27 6.21
N ALA A 343 -22.51 23.89 5.94
CA ALA A 343 -22.36 24.86 4.87
C ALA A 343 -22.65 24.25 3.49
N GLY A 344 -22.14 23.04 3.24
CA GLY A 344 -22.40 22.32 2.00
C GLY A 344 -23.89 21.97 1.82
N ARG A 345 -24.56 21.54 2.88
CA ARG A 345 -26.00 21.23 2.84
C ARG A 345 -26.88 22.45 2.65
N GLU A 346 -26.55 23.56 3.28
CA GLU A 346 -27.27 24.82 3.07
C GLU A 346 -27.19 25.24 1.60
N ALA A 347 -26.01 25.17 1.00
CA ALA A 347 -25.80 25.42 -0.43
C ALA A 347 -26.61 24.44 -1.30
N LEU A 348 -26.53 23.12 -1.00
CA LEU A 348 -27.24 22.07 -1.74
C LEU A 348 -28.77 22.28 -1.66
N THR A 349 -29.33 22.56 -0.47
CA THR A 349 -30.78 22.76 -0.28
C THR A 349 -31.28 24.07 -0.88
N SER A 350 -30.42 25.08 -1.05
CA SER A 350 -30.76 26.32 -1.73
C SER A 350 -30.78 26.19 -3.25
N GLY A 351 -30.39 25.04 -3.79
CA GLY A 351 -30.31 24.80 -5.24
C GLY A 351 -29.07 25.45 -5.88
N ALA A 352 -28.01 25.64 -5.12
CA ALA A 352 -26.76 26.19 -5.62
C ALA A 352 -26.09 25.23 -6.65
N SER A 353 -25.30 25.79 -7.55
CA SER A 353 -24.53 25.02 -8.52
C SER A 353 -23.46 24.17 -7.82
N VAL A 354 -22.94 23.16 -8.51
CA VAL A 354 -21.87 22.31 -8.00
C VAL A 354 -20.64 23.12 -7.57
N GLU A 355 -20.29 24.15 -8.33
CA GLU A 355 -19.17 25.05 -8.02
C GLU A 355 -19.45 25.85 -6.72
N GLU A 356 -20.66 26.34 -6.53
CA GLU A 356 -21.05 27.07 -5.32
C GLU A 356 -21.11 26.14 -4.07
N ILE A 357 -21.56 24.89 -4.24
CA ILE A 357 -21.53 23.88 -3.16
C ILE A 357 -20.08 23.57 -2.78
N LEU A 358 -19.21 23.34 -3.78
CA LEU A 358 -17.79 23.12 -3.56
C LEU A 358 -17.15 24.30 -2.84
N TRP A 359 -17.49 25.54 -3.23
CA TRP A 359 -17.01 26.75 -2.58
C TRP A 359 -17.48 26.86 -1.12
N ALA A 360 -18.73 26.53 -0.84
CA ALA A 360 -19.28 26.55 0.51
C ALA A 360 -18.54 25.56 1.43
N VAL A 361 -18.32 24.33 0.94
CA VAL A 361 -17.56 23.30 1.65
C VAL A 361 -16.11 23.75 1.86
N TRP A 362 -15.44 24.21 0.81
CA TRP A 362 -14.03 24.65 0.87
C TRP A 362 -13.82 25.80 1.86
N SER A 363 -14.64 26.85 1.76
CA SER A 363 -14.53 28.04 2.61
C SER A 363 -14.78 27.72 4.09
N ALA A 364 -15.68 26.77 4.38
CA ALA A 364 -15.95 26.35 5.76
C ALA A 364 -14.80 25.55 6.39
N THR A 365 -13.84 25.03 5.61
CA THR A 365 -12.67 24.31 6.15
C THR A 365 -11.59 25.23 6.71
N ASP A 366 -11.53 26.50 6.32
CA ASP A 366 -10.43 27.47 6.58
C ASP A 366 -9.06 26.95 6.14
N LEU A 367 -9.03 25.99 5.21
CA LEU A 367 -7.78 25.42 4.68
C LEU A 367 -7.09 26.38 3.73
N ASP A 368 -7.81 27.22 3.01
CA ASP A 368 -7.31 28.25 2.13
C ASP A 368 -6.30 29.15 2.83
N ASN A 369 -6.70 29.79 3.95
CA ASN A 369 -5.85 30.65 4.74
C ASN A 369 -4.64 29.94 5.33
N ARG A 370 -4.84 28.73 5.83
CA ARG A 370 -3.78 27.90 6.44
C ARG A 370 -2.75 27.44 5.42
N LEU A 371 -3.19 27.00 4.25
CA LEU A 371 -2.32 26.56 3.16
C LEU A 371 -1.58 27.77 2.56
N GLN A 372 -2.25 28.90 2.32
CA GLN A 372 -1.63 30.12 1.85
C GLN A 372 -0.51 30.58 2.80
N ALA A 373 -0.79 30.62 4.10
CA ALA A 373 0.21 30.99 5.09
C ALA A 373 1.38 30.00 5.13
N SER A 374 1.15 28.72 4.87
CA SER A 374 2.21 27.71 4.78
C SER A 374 3.03 27.85 3.50
N ALA A 375 2.38 28.08 2.37
CA ALA A 375 3.00 28.32 1.07
C ALA A 375 3.95 29.52 1.12
N LEU A 376 3.50 30.62 1.69
CA LEU A 376 4.31 31.85 1.85
C LEU A 376 5.53 31.67 2.76
N ARG A 377 5.50 30.75 3.71
CA ARG A 377 6.67 30.43 4.54
C ARG A 377 7.76 29.66 3.79
N GLY A 378 7.40 29.00 2.69
CA GLY A 378 8.35 28.24 1.85
C GLY A 378 8.81 26.92 2.50
N GLY A 379 9.89 26.38 1.96
CA GLY A 379 10.42 25.06 2.35
C GLY A 379 9.57 23.91 1.85
N ALA A 380 9.83 22.70 2.34
CA ALA A 380 9.13 21.49 1.90
C ALA A 380 7.62 21.53 2.21
N THR A 381 7.26 22.06 3.38
CA THR A 381 5.86 22.22 3.81
C THR A 381 5.15 23.28 2.96
N GLY A 382 5.82 24.40 2.64
CA GLY A 382 5.27 25.44 1.78
C GLY A 382 5.05 24.94 0.35
N SER A 383 6.00 24.22 -0.20
CA SER A 383 5.84 23.59 -1.53
C SER A 383 4.73 22.53 -1.57
N GLN A 384 4.43 21.85 -0.45
CA GLN A 384 3.27 20.96 -0.39
C GLN A 384 1.97 21.76 -0.36
N ALA A 385 1.92 22.83 0.44
CA ALA A 385 0.76 23.72 0.52
C ALA A 385 0.45 24.40 -0.83
N ASP A 386 1.46 24.81 -1.58
CA ASP A 386 1.29 25.33 -2.94
C ASP A 386 0.59 24.32 -3.85
N ARG A 387 1.06 23.06 -3.85
CA ARG A 387 0.45 22.00 -4.68
C ARG A 387 -0.97 21.67 -4.25
N ASP A 388 -1.23 21.66 -2.95
CA ASP A 388 -2.57 21.41 -2.43
C ASP A 388 -3.53 22.53 -2.89
N LEU A 389 -3.07 23.78 -2.93
CA LEU A 389 -3.82 24.88 -3.49
C LEU A 389 -4.00 24.77 -5.01
N ASP A 390 -2.95 24.39 -5.76
CA ASP A 390 -3.04 24.14 -7.20
C ASP A 390 -4.03 23.02 -7.52
N ALA A 391 -4.05 21.96 -6.74
CA ALA A 391 -5.01 20.87 -6.88
C ALA A 391 -6.46 21.32 -6.64
N MET A 392 -6.67 22.17 -5.64
CA MET A 392 -7.99 22.75 -5.39
C MET A 392 -8.41 23.67 -6.51
N MET A 393 -7.52 24.50 -7.04
CA MET A 393 -7.82 25.35 -8.22
C MET A 393 -8.22 24.48 -9.43
N ALA A 394 -7.51 23.38 -9.66
CA ALA A 394 -7.85 22.44 -10.73
C ALA A 394 -9.24 21.79 -10.51
N LEU A 395 -9.63 21.52 -9.26
CA LEU A 395 -10.95 21.01 -8.93
C LEU A 395 -12.04 22.06 -9.16
N PHE A 396 -11.78 23.33 -8.83
CA PHE A 396 -12.71 24.44 -9.14
C PHE A 396 -12.85 24.67 -10.65
N ASP A 397 -11.73 24.66 -11.39
CA ASP A 397 -11.76 24.76 -12.86
C ASP A 397 -12.59 23.61 -13.46
N ALA A 398 -12.43 22.39 -12.96
CA ALA A 398 -13.20 21.24 -13.39
C ALA A 398 -14.69 21.37 -13.04
N ALA A 399 -15.02 21.91 -11.86
CA ALA A 399 -16.41 22.15 -11.46
C ALA A 399 -17.05 23.26 -12.32
N GLY A 400 -16.35 24.36 -12.58
CA GLY A 400 -16.80 25.44 -13.46
C GLY A 400 -17.04 24.93 -14.88
N ASP A 401 -16.06 24.23 -15.47
CA ASP A 401 -16.20 23.61 -16.80
C ASP A 401 -17.37 22.60 -16.86
N TYR A 402 -17.62 21.89 -15.76
CA TYR A 402 -18.72 20.93 -15.68
C TYR A 402 -20.07 21.61 -15.63
N VAL A 403 -20.22 22.67 -14.82
CA VAL A 403 -21.47 23.46 -14.70
C VAL A 403 -21.75 24.20 -16.00
N GLU A 404 -20.74 24.79 -16.68
CA GLU A 404 -20.92 25.45 -17.97
C GLU A 404 -21.49 24.50 -19.05
N ARG A 405 -21.08 23.27 -19.04
CA ARG A 405 -21.52 22.24 -20.00
C ARG A 405 -22.83 21.58 -19.59
N ARG A 406 -23.13 21.52 -18.30
CA ARG A 406 -24.29 20.82 -17.73
C ARG A 406 -24.90 21.61 -16.58
N PRO A 407 -25.65 22.69 -16.87
CA PRO A 407 -26.18 23.57 -15.83
C PRO A 407 -27.15 22.91 -14.84
N ASP A 408 -27.84 21.85 -15.24
CA ASP A 408 -28.83 21.14 -14.43
C ASP A 408 -28.31 19.83 -13.81
N SER A 409 -26.98 19.64 -13.75
CA SER A 409 -26.41 18.38 -13.24
C SER A 409 -26.36 18.33 -11.72
N SER A 410 -26.55 17.11 -11.17
CA SER A 410 -26.49 16.85 -9.73
C SER A 410 -25.05 16.83 -9.21
N LEU A 411 -24.91 17.04 -7.88
CA LEU A 411 -23.63 16.89 -7.19
C LEU A 411 -23.09 15.46 -7.34
N SER A 412 -23.95 14.45 -7.20
CA SER A 412 -23.60 13.04 -7.38
C SER A 412 -23.00 12.75 -8.76
N ALA A 413 -23.59 13.30 -9.84
CA ALA A 413 -23.06 13.15 -11.18
C ALA A 413 -21.69 13.82 -11.37
N PHE A 414 -21.42 14.94 -10.71
CA PHE A 414 -20.12 15.58 -10.70
C PHE A 414 -19.09 14.75 -9.91
N LEU A 415 -19.46 14.22 -8.74
CA LEU A 415 -18.59 13.38 -7.94
C LEU A 415 -18.17 12.13 -8.72
N THR A 416 -19.12 11.47 -9.38
CA THR A 416 -18.84 10.35 -10.27
C THR A 416 -17.90 10.77 -11.40
N HIS A 417 -18.16 11.90 -12.04
CA HIS A 417 -17.32 12.42 -13.12
C HIS A 417 -15.85 12.62 -12.68
N ILE A 418 -15.61 13.22 -11.53
CA ILE A 418 -14.24 13.47 -11.03
C ILE A 418 -13.57 12.18 -10.54
N THR A 419 -14.31 11.31 -9.86
CA THR A 419 -13.76 10.06 -9.31
C THR A 419 -13.42 9.05 -10.41
N GLU A 420 -14.16 9.06 -11.51
CA GLU A 420 -13.94 8.17 -12.65
C GLU A 420 -12.92 8.73 -13.66
N GLN A 421 -12.38 9.92 -13.44
CA GLN A 421 -11.28 10.44 -14.25
C GLN A 421 -9.99 9.67 -14.00
N GLU A 422 -9.63 8.76 -14.89
CA GLU A 422 -8.36 8.01 -14.83
C GLU A 422 -7.21 8.72 -15.52
N LEU A 423 -7.52 9.57 -16.50
CA LEU A 423 -6.50 10.35 -17.19
C LEU A 423 -6.39 11.71 -16.52
N PRO A 424 -5.16 12.16 -16.26
CA PRO A 424 -4.96 13.52 -15.81
C PRO A 424 -5.70 14.47 -16.74
N THR A 425 -6.55 15.31 -16.19
CA THR A 425 -7.19 16.36 -16.95
C THR A 425 -6.10 17.22 -17.56
N GLY A 426 -6.07 17.34 -18.85
CA GLY A 426 -5.19 18.27 -19.57
C GLY A 426 -5.59 19.72 -19.29
N VAL A 427 -5.62 20.10 -18.02
CA VAL A 427 -5.75 21.49 -17.58
C VAL A 427 -4.52 22.19 -18.14
N ARG A 428 -4.74 22.99 -19.18
CA ARG A 428 -3.69 23.82 -19.74
C ARG A 428 -3.14 24.67 -18.61
N ASP A 429 -1.88 24.41 -18.25
CA ASP A 429 -1.16 25.28 -17.33
C ASP A 429 -1.19 26.69 -17.93
N ARG A 430 -2.06 27.52 -17.41
CA ARG A 430 -2.17 28.94 -17.80
C ARG A 430 -0.98 29.75 -17.28
N ARG A 431 -0.05 29.11 -16.55
CA ARG A 431 1.16 29.75 -16.03
C ARG A 431 2.16 29.92 -17.15
N THR A 432 2.45 31.18 -17.48
CA THR A 432 3.52 31.56 -18.41
C THR A 432 4.94 31.41 -17.85
N ALA A 433 5.09 31.16 -16.55
CA ALA A 433 6.37 31.02 -15.88
C ALA A 433 6.72 29.54 -15.66
N ILE A 434 7.81 29.08 -16.25
CA ILE A 434 8.38 27.74 -15.99
C ILE A 434 8.91 27.73 -14.55
N PRO A 435 8.43 26.85 -13.68
CA PRO A 435 8.89 26.78 -12.29
C PRO A 435 10.40 26.53 -12.20
N GLN A 436 11.09 27.21 -11.29
CA GLN A 436 12.49 26.91 -10.98
C GLN A 436 12.58 25.69 -10.05
N ALA A 437 12.24 24.52 -10.59
CA ALA A 437 12.16 23.28 -9.86
C ALA A 437 12.58 22.11 -10.76
N VAL A 438 13.06 21.04 -10.14
CA VAL A 438 13.38 19.78 -10.82
C VAL A 438 12.07 19.09 -11.19
N GLU A 439 11.96 18.66 -12.43
CA GLU A 439 10.79 17.97 -12.92
C GLU A 439 10.90 16.46 -12.69
N ILE A 440 9.84 15.87 -12.10
CA ILE A 440 9.70 14.41 -11.99
C ILE A 440 8.54 14.01 -12.88
N LEU A 441 8.79 13.07 -13.79
CA LEU A 441 7.79 12.64 -14.76
C LEU A 441 8.03 11.18 -15.18
N THR A 442 7.01 10.60 -15.79
CA THR A 442 7.15 9.28 -16.41
C THR A 442 7.88 9.35 -17.75
N ALA A 443 8.39 8.22 -18.22
CA ALA A 443 9.04 8.15 -19.53
C ALA A 443 8.10 8.54 -20.66
N HIS A 444 6.80 8.25 -20.59
CA HIS A 444 5.80 8.72 -21.55
C HIS A 444 5.63 10.24 -21.52
N GLY A 445 5.65 10.84 -20.33
CA GLY A 445 5.58 12.30 -20.17
C GLY A 445 6.82 13.03 -20.70
N ALA A 446 7.92 12.31 -20.90
CA ALA A 446 9.17 12.88 -21.43
C ALA A 446 9.22 12.99 -22.95
N VAL A 447 8.25 12.43 -23.68
CA VAL A 447 8.19 12.50 -25.14
C VAL A 447 8.11 13.95 -25.60
N GLY A 448 8.92 14.34 -26.60
CA GLY A 448 8.97 15.71 -27.14
C GLY A 448 9.69 16.74 -26.27
N ARG A 449 10.22 16.36 -25.10
CA ARG A 449 10.86 17.26 -24.13
C ARG A 449 12.36 16.99 -24.01
N GLU A 450 13.11 17.94 -23.43
CA GLU A 450 14.55 17.80 -23.20
C GLU A 450 15.05 18.64 -22.05
N TRP A 451 16.11 18.16 -21.38
CA TRP A 451 16.76 18.83 -20.25
C TRP A 451 18.28 18.78 -20.39
N ASP A 452 18.99 19.64 -19.67
CA ASP A 452 20.46 19.58 -19.59
C ASP A 452 20.92 18.25 -18.98
N THR A 453 20.27 17.87 -17.88
CA THR A 453 20.56 16.64 -17.12
C THR A 453 19.30 15.79 -16.93
N VAL A 454 19.40 14.53 -17.28
CA VAL A 454 18.33 13.54 -17.09
C VAL A 454 18.83 12.43 -16.17
N ILE A 455 18.00 12.06 -15.22
CA ILE A 455 18.21 10.92 -14.32
C ILE A 455 17.09 9.92 -14.56
N VAL A 456 17.43 8.75 -15.06
CA VAL A 456 16.50 7.61 -15.15
C VAL A 456 16.60 6.84 -13.84
N ALA A 457 15.55 6.96 -13.01
CA ALA A 457 15.57 6.41 -11.67
C ALA A 457 14.85 5.06 -11.61
N GLY A 458 15.55 4.06 -11.07
CA GLY A 458 14.96 2.75 -10.80
C GLY A 458 14.72 1.90 -12.05
N ALA A 459 15.73 1.76 -12.92
CA ALA A 459 15.65 0.86 -14.05
C ALA A 459 15.82 -0.60 -13.60
N GLN A 460 14.71 -1.20 -13.12
CA GLN A 460 14.66 -2.54 -12.52
C GLN A 460 13.98 -3.56 -13.41
N GLU A 461 14.47 -4.79 -13.40
CA GLU A 461 13.79 -5.92 -14.03
C GLU A 461 12.42 -6.12 -13.35
N GLY A 462 11.38 -6.41 -14.13
CA GLY A 462 10.01 -6.52 -13.65
C GLY A 462 9.23 -5.19 -13.53
N SER A 463 9.93 -4.07 -13.36
CA SER A 463 9.36 -2.72 -13.46
C SER A 463 9.64 -2.10 -14.83
N TRP A 464 10.85 -2.24 -15.31
CA TRP A 464 11.27 -1.81 -16.64
C TRP A 464 12.18 -2.87 -17.31
N PRO A 465 11.67 -3.77 -18.13
CA PRO A 465 10.36 -3.80 -18.79
C PRO A 465 9.22 -4.23 -17.88
N SER A 466 8.04 -3.63 -18.07
CA SER A 466 6.77 -4.07 -17.52
C SER A 466 6.08 -4.99 -18.54
N LEU A 467 6.18 -6.30 -18.33
CA LEU A 467 5.67 -7.32 -19.25
C LEU A 467 4.35 -7.96 -18.80
N GLY A 468 3.69 -7.40 -17.79
CA GLY A 468 2.43 -7.92 -17.27
C GLY A 468 1.34 -8.00 -18.35
N GLU A 469 0.66 -9.13 -18.43
CA GLU A 469 -0.50 -9.28 -19.31
C GLU A 469 -1.71 -8.64 -18.67
N THR A 470 -2.23 -7.61 -19.30
CA THR A 470 -3.56 -7.09 -19.03
C THR A 470 -4.53 -7.83 -19.94
N GLY A 471 -5.10 -8.94 -19.44
CA GLY A 471 -6.14 -9.64 -20.18
C GLY A 471 -7.34 -8.70 -20.41
N SER A 472 -7.77 -8.53 -21.66
CA SER A 472 -9.00 -7.83 -22.00
C SER A 472 -10.15 -8.80 -22.12
N ILE A 473 -11.26 -8.54 -21.43
CA ILE A 473 -12.51 -9.30 -21.56
C ILE A 473 -13.02 -9.28 -23.02
N PHE A 474 -12.67 -8.22 -23.75
CA PHE A 474 -13.11 -8.03 -25.14
C PHE A 474 -12.14 -8.62 -26.17
N GLY A 475 -11.02 -9.22 -25.76
CA GLY A 475 -10.01 -9.66 -26.74
C GLY A 475 -9.52 -8.54 -27.64
N GLN A 476 -9.21 -7.37 -27.06
CA GLN A 476 -8.79 -6.19 -27.81
C GLN A 476 -7.56 -6.44 -28.66
N GLU A 477 -6.60 -7.21 -28.15
CA GLU A 477 -5.38 -7.57 -28.87
C GLU A 477 -5.69 -8.45 -30.07
N ASP A 478 -6.64 -9.40 -29.93
CA ASP A 478 -7.08 -10.25 -31.05
C ASP A 478 -7.69 -9.43 -32.20
N LEU A 479 -8.48 -8.39 -31.85
CA LEU A 479 -9.05 -7.48 -32.85
C LEU A 479 -7.97 -6.66 -33.57
N ILE A 480 -6.97 -6.17 -32.81
CA ILE A 480 -5.84 -5.43 -33.37
C ILE A 480 -5.03 -6.31 -34.32
N ASP A 481 -4.75 -7.55 -33.92
CA ASP A 481 -4.00 -8.51 -34.73
C ASP A 481 -4.74 -8.86 -36.01
N LEU A 482 -6.05 -9.04 -35.93
CA LEU A 482 -6.89 -9.26 -37.10
C LEU A 482 -6.81 -8.08 -38.08
N LEU A 483 -6.97 -6.85 -37.59
CA LEU A 483 -7.05 -5.66 -38.43
C LEU A 483 -5.70 -5.19 -38.97
N ASP A 484 -4.69 -5.29 -38.13
CA ASP A 484 -3.36 -4.76 -38.44
C ASP A 484 -2.43 -5.81 -39.04
N HIS A 485 -2.65 -7.10 -38.76
CA HIS A 485 -1.75 -8.20 -39.18
C HIS A 485 -2.42 -9.30 -39.97
N ASP A 486 -3.73 -9.25 -40.17
CA ASP A 486 -4.54 -10.31 -40.82
C ASP A 486 -4.37 -11.68 -40.12
N ILE A 487 -4.25 -11.65 -38.79
CA ILE A 487 -4.13 -12.86 -37.96
C ILE A 487 -5.52 -13.25 -37.46
N ASP A 488 -5.86 -14.52 -37.67
CA ASP A 488 -7.14 -15.08 -37.19
C ASP A 488 -7.18 -15.02 -35.65
N PRO A 489 -8.25 -14.48 -35.04
CA PRO A 489 -8.41 -14.35 -33.59
C PRO A 489 -8.32 -15.66 -32.78
N ASP A 490 -8.54 -16.82 -33.43
CA ASP A 490 -8.37 -18.13 -32.79
C ASP A 490 -6.90 -18.60 -32.78
N THR A 491 -5.99 -17.86 -33.41
CA THR A 491 -4.56 -18.16 -33.39
C THR A 491 -3.93 -17.58 -32.12
N PRO A 492 -3.39 -18.43 -31.22
CA PRO A 492 -2.77 -17.89 -30.02
C PRO A 492 -1.46 -17.15 -30.37
N VAL A 493 -1.44 -15.85 -30.15
CA VAL A 493 -0.28 -14.98 -30.38
C VAL A 493 0.33 -14.55 -29.05
N SER A 494 1.67 -14.62 -28.95
CA SER A 494 2.38 -14.07 -27.79
C SER A 494 2.80 -12.62 -28.06
N HIS A 495 2.24 -11.68 -27.32
CA HIS A 495 2.56 -10.25 -27.43
C HIS A 495 3.79 -9.82 -26.63
N ILE A 496 4.47 -10.75 -25.91
CA ILE A 496 5.63 -10.46 -25.08
C ILE A 496 6.76 -9.77 -25.87
N ALA A 497 7.04 -10.26 -27.09
CA ALA A 497 8.07 -9.67 -27.93
C ALA A 497 7.73 -8.24 -28.37
N SER A 498 6.47 -7.99 -28.70
CA SER A 498 5.96 -6.67 -29.09
C SER A 498 6.02 -5.70 -27.91
N ARG A 499 5.56 -6.13 -26.72
CA ARG A 499 5.63 -5.33 -25.48
C ARG A 499 7.08 -5.05 -25.08
N LEU A 500 7.96 -6.04 -25.18
CA LEU A 500 9.38 -5.84 -24.91
C LEU A 500 10.00 -4.81 -25.86
N ALA A 501 9.60 -4.83 -27.14
CA ALA A 501 10.05 -3.84 -28.11
C ALA A 501 9.51 -2.43 -27.79
N GLU A 502 8.28 -2.30 -27.32
CA GLU A 502 7.70 -1.02 -26.88
C GLU A 502 8.41 -0.50 -25.63
N GLU A 503 8.62 -1.34 -24.62
CA GLU A 503 9.37 -0.99 -23.39
C GLU A 503 10.82 -0.59 -23.71
N ARG A 504 11.44 -1.23 -24.70
CA ARG A 504 12.77 -0.84 -25.19
C ARG A 504 12.75 0.54 -25.84
N ARG A 505 11.74 0.86 -26.66
CA ARG A 505 11.56 2.19 -27.22
C ARG A 505 11.32 3.23 -26.15
N LEU A 506 10.51 2.88 -25.13
CA LEU A 506 10.25 3.76 -24.00
C LEU A 506 11.52 4.05 -23.18
N PHE A 507 12.37 3.05 -22.97
CA PHE A 507 13.69 3.21 -22.36
C PHE A 507 14.61 4.09 -23.23
N HIS A 508 14.56 3.90 -24.54
CA HIS A 508 15.29 4.75 -25.50
C HIS A 508 14.81 6.20 -25.40
N VAL A 509 13.51 6.44 -25.35
CA VAL A 509 12.98 7.80 -25.14
C VAL A 509 13.57 8.41 -23.86
N ALA A 510 13.46 7.73 -22.71
CA ALA A 510 13.95 8.25 -21.43
C ALA A 510 15.45 8.57 -21.47
N THR A 511 16.26 7.72 -22.10
CA THR A 511 17.71 7.86 -22.17
C THR A 511 18.21 8.87 -23.20
N THR A 512 17.34 9.36 -24.10
CA THR A 512 17.70 10.32 -25.17
C THR A 512 17.20 11.74 -24.91
N ARG A 513 16.61 12.02 -23.74
CA ARG A 513 16.07 13.35 -23.41
C ARG A 513 17.08 14.32 -22.83
N HIS A 514 18.31 13.88 -22.58
CA HIS A 514 19.37 14.72 -22.04
C HIS A 514 20.13 15.49 -23.13
N ARG A 515 20.52 16.74 -22.83
CA ARG A 515 21.40 17.53 -23.68
C ARG A 515 22.88 17.32 -23.34
N LYS A 516 23.19 17.17 -22.03
CA LYS A 516 24.59 17.03 -21.59
C LYS A 516 24.83 15.80 -20.72
N ARG A 517 24.02 15.52 -19.71
CA ARG A 517 24.30 14.42 -18.78
C ARG A 517 23.12 13.48 -18.61
N LEU A 518 23.45 12.20 -18.62
CA LEU A 518 22.52 11.11 -18.31
C LEU A 518 23.08 10.30 -17.14
N LEU A 519 22.23 10.07 -16.15
CA LEU A 519 22.45 9.09 -15.09
C LEU A 519 21.33 8.03 -15.16
N ILE A 520 21.71 6.77 -15.19
CA ILE A 520 20.80 5.64 -15.08
C ILE A 520 21.05 4.96 -13.74
N THR A 521 20.03 4.75 -12.93
CA THR A 521 20.18 4.12 -11.62
C THR A 521 19.37 2.82 -11.52
N ALA A 522 19.93 1.82 -10.85
CA ALA A 522 19.26 0.56 -10.54
C ALA A 522 19.72 0.01 -9.19
N VAL A 523 18.93 -0.88 -8.63
CA VAL A 523 19.28 -1.65 -7.43
C VAL A 523 19.65 -3.07 -7.83
N GLU A 524 20.72 -3.61 -7.26
CA GLU A 524 21.07 -5.02 -7.33
C GLU A 524 21.13 -5.58 -5.91
N ASN A 525 20.12 -6.34 -5.53
CA ASN A 525 20.04 -6.98 -4.23
C ASN A 525 19.52 -8.41 -4.35
N PRO A 526 20.43 -9.37 -4.59
CA PRO A 526 20.05 -10.77 -4.77
C PRO A 526 19.73 -11.50 -3.46
N GLU A 527 20.09 -10.93 -2.32
CA GLU A 527 19.94 -11.53 -0.98
C GLU A 527 18.85 -10.84 -0.13
N GLY A 528 18.15 -9.84 -0.68
CA GLY A 528 17.08 -9.13 0.00
C GLY A 528 15.79 -9.94 0.10
N ASP A 529 14.88 -9.52 0.96
CA ASP A 529 13.52 -10.09 1.10
C ASP A 529 12.77 -10.08 -0.25
N THR A 530 13.05 -9.08 -1.09
CA THR A 530 12.67 -9.03 -2.50
C THR A 530 13.93 -8.96 -3.35
N VAL A 531 14.12 -9.97 -4.20
CA VAL A 531 15.23 -9.99 -5.15
C VAL A 531 15.06 -8.85 -6.14
N SER A 532 16.04 -7.94 -6.19
CA SER A 532 16.05 -6.82 -7.13
C SER A 532 17.20 -6.97 -8.10
N GLU A 533 16.90 -6.97 -9.40
CA GLU A 533 17.88 -7.07 -10.48
C GLU A 533 17.81 -5.83 -11.39
N PRO A 534 18.96 -5.30 -11.87
CA PRO A 534 18.97 -4.23 -12.86
C PRO A 534 18.27 -4.65 -14.14
N SER A 535 17.56 -3.71 -14.77
CA SER A 535 16.92 -3.93 -16.06
C SER A 535 17.90 -4.45 -17.11
N ARG A 536 17.47 -5.43 -17.92
CA ARG A 536 18.21 -5.93 -19.09
C ARG A 536 18.55 -4.83 -20.10
N PHE A 537 17.79 -3.75 -20.13
CA PHE A 537 18.06 -2.60 -21.00
C PHE A 537 19.31 -1.83 -20.61
N ILE A 538 19.76 -1.93 -19.37
CA ILE A 538 21.04 -1.35 -18.93
C ILE A 538 22.20 -2.05 -19.61
N ASP A 539 22.17 -3.38 -19.69
CA ASP A 539 23.21 -4.17 -20.39
C ASP A 539 23.18 -3.91 -21.89
N GLU A 540 22.00 -3.83 -22.51
CA GLU A 540 21.86 -3.47 -23.93
C GLU A 540 22.41 -2.06 -24.21
N PHE A 541 22.15 -1.12 -23.31
CA PHE A 541 22.64 0.25 -23.41
C PHE A 541 24.16 0.33 -23.21
N ALA A 542 24.70 -0.38 -22.20
CA ALA A 542 26.14 -0.44 -21.91
C ALA A 542 26.95 -1.09 -23.07
N GLY A 543 26.39 -2.09 -23.73
CA GLY A 543 26.99 -2.75 -24.88
C GLY A 543 27.25 -1.84 -26.10
N ARG A 544 26.66 -0.64 -26.10
CA ARG A 544 26.83 0.41 -27.11
C ARG A 544 28.03 1.33 -26.89
N GLY A 545 28.98 0.95 -26.02
CA GLY A 545 30.24 1.73 -25.80
C GLY A 545 30.13 2.71 -24.62
N VAL A 546 29.25 2.47 -23.70
CA VAL A 546 29.12 3.26 -22.45
C VAL A 546 30.03 2.66 -21.38
N ASP A 547 30.88 3.50 -20.79
CA ASP A 547 31.71 3.08 -19.66
C ASP A 547 30.87 3.00 -18.38
N VAL A 548 30.75 1.79 -17.81
CA VAL A 548 30.02 1.53 -16.55
C VAL A 548 31.06 1.53 -15.42
N PRO A 549 31.18 2.61 -14.63
CA PRO A 549 32.13 2.61 -13.53
C PRO A 549 31.78 1.50 -12.53
N GLY A 550 32.68 0.53 -12.39
CA GLY A 550 32.56 -0.56 -11.42
C GLY A 550 32.15 -1.93 -11.98
N GLN A 551 31.66 -2.07 -13.21
CA GLN A 551 31.31 -3.39 -13.76
C GLN A 551 32.54 -4.31 -13.91
N ALA A 552 33.66 -3.79 -14.39
CA ALA A 552 34.92 -4.52 -14.44
C ALA A 552 35.44 -4.87 -13.04
N ALA A 553 35.34 -3.92 -12.10
CA ALA A 553 35.71 -4.11 -10.69
C ALA A 553 34.77 -5.13 -10.01
N ARG A 554 33.45 -5.09 -10.28
CA ARG A 554 32.47 -6.05 -9.74
C ARG A 554 32.64 -7.46 -10.32
N ARG A 555 32.88 -7.60 -11.63
CA ARG A 555 33.22 -8.89 -12.23
C ARG A 555 34.54 -9.44 -11.65
N GLN A 556 35.48 -8.57 -11.37
CA GLN A 556 36.75 -8.92 -10.73
C GLN A 556 36.56 -9.25 -9.24
N ALA A 557 35.72 -8.48 -8.50
CA ALA A 557 35.36 -8.76 -7.12
C ALA A 557 34.54 -10.05 -6.99
N LYS A 558 33.54 -10.29 -7.85
CA LYS A 558 32.77 -11.55 -7.89
C LYS A 558 33.66 -12.75 -8.23
N ARG A 559 34.63 -12.57 -9.14
CA ARG A 559 35.69 -13.57 -9.42
C ARG A 559 36.64 -13.75 -8.23
N ALA A 560 36.98 -12.68 -7.52
CA ALA A 560 37.83 -12.71 -6.33
C ALA A 560 37.10 -13.35 -5.15
N LEU A 561 35.79 -13.04 -4.92
CA LEU A 561 34.97 -13.71 -3.91
C LEU A 561 34.82 -15.22 -4.20
N ARG A 562 34.51 -15.61 -5.42
CA ARG A 562 34.47 -17.02 -5.80
C ARG A 562 35.85 -17.71 -5.65
N ARG A 563 36.95 -17.00 -5.97
CA ARG A 563 38.30 -17.51 -5.72
C ARG A 563 38.63 -17.61 -4.24
N ALA A 564 38.10 -16.75 -3.38
CA ALA A 564 38.30 -16.78 -1.94
C ALA A 564 37.41 -17.82 -1.23
N GLN A 565 36.19 -18.07 -1.76
CA GLN A 565 35.29 -19.09 -1.20
C GLN A 565 35.72 -20.51 -1.53
N LEU A 566 36.17 -20.76 -2.75
CA LEU A 566 36.62 -22.10 -3.16
C LEU A 566 37.78 -22.68 -2.33
N PRO A 567 38.82 -21.91 -1.92
CA PRO A 567 39.86 -22.40 -1.05
C PRO A 567 39.41 -22.64 0.38
N ARG A 568 38.46 -21.85 0.92
CA ARG A 568 37.86 -22.08 2.26
C ARG A 568 37.02 -23.35 2.29
N GLU A 569 36.26 -23.60 1.24
CA GLU A 569 35.53 -24.87 1.07
C GLU A 569 36.45 -26.08 0.89
N LEU A 570 37.67 -25.85 0.41
CA LEU A 570 38.70 -26.86 0.24
C LEU A 570 39.70 -26.95 1.43
N GLY A 571 39.49 -26.14 2.50
CA GLY A 571 40.34 -26.15 3.68
C GLY A 571 41.79 -25.67 3.47
N LEU A 572 42.04 -24.82 2.48
CA LEU A 572 43.32 -24.23 2.15
C LEU A 572 43.47 -22.85 2.83
N ASP A 573 44.57 -22.67 3.57
CA ASP A 573 44.96 -21.39 4.16
C ASP A 573 45.32 -20.37 3.03
N VAL A 574 44.54 -19.38 2.84
CA VAL A 574 44.79 -18.28 1.90
C VAL A 574 44.92 -17.00 2.71
N PRO A 575 46.00 -16.24 2.55
CA PRO A 575 46.12 -14.93 3.20
C PRO A 575 45.00 -14.01 2.76
N GLU A 576 44.40 -13.28 3.71
CA GLU A 576 43.35 -12.30 3.41
C GLU A 576 43.85 -11.32 2.36
N PRO A 577 43.04 -11.09 1.31
CA PRO A 577 43.40 -10.07 0.32
C PRO A 577 43.39 -8.72 1.03
N ALA A 578 44.45 -7.94 0.84
CA ALA A 578 44.51 -6.57 1.32
C ALA A 578 43.27 -5.79 0.82
N PRO A 579 42.69 -4.93 1.68
CA PRO A 579 41.54 -4.14 1.29
C PRO A 579 41.85 -3.36 0.01
N VAL A 580 41.09 -3.63 -1.05
CA VAL A 580 41.24 -2.92 -2.31
C VAL A 580 40.72 -1.50 -2.06
N SER A 581 41.63 -0.53 -1.96
CA SER A 581 41.29 0.87 -2.00
C SER A 581 40.58 1.17 -3.32
N LEU A 582 39.34 1.57 -3.24
CA LEU A 582 38.46 1.86 -4.40
C LEU A 582 38.86 3.14 -5.13
N ARG A 583 39.92 3.82 -4.70
CA ARG A 583 40.46 5.03 -5.36
C ARG A 583 41.99 4.95 -5.35
N ASP A 584 42.55 4.83 -6.54
CA ASP A 584 43.98 4.96 -6.77
C ASP A 584 44.47 6.32 -6.22
N GLY A 585 45.20 6.30 -5.09
CA GLY A 585 46.08 7.37 -4.66
C GLY A 585 45.47 8.73 -4.22
N LEU A 586 44.15 8.85 -4.13
CA LEU A 586 43.52 10.01 -3.53
C LEU A 586 43.26 9.76 -2.04
N GLU A 587 43.98 10.50 -1.17
CA GLU A 587 43.58 10.63 0.22
C GLU A 587 42.18 11.26 0.24
N ILE A 588 41.17 10.43 0.62
CA ILE A 588 39.82 10.89 0.79
C ILE A 588 39.77 11.72 2.06
N ASP A 589 39.42 13.01 1.94
CA ASP A 589 39.10 13.81 3.11
C ASP A 589 38.04 13.10 3.94
N PRO A 590 38.30 12.74 5.22
CA PRO A 590 37.32 12.05 6.06
C PRO A 590 36.02 12.82 6.25
N LEU A 591 36.00 14.10 5.93
CA LEU A 591 34.82 14.93 5.92
C LEU A 591 34.15 15.02 4.53
N ASP A 592 34.67 14.32 3.52
CA ASP A 592 34.03 14.27 2.20
C ASP A 592 32.66 13.56 2.31
N VAL A 593 31.63 14.29 2.02
CA VAL A 593 30.25 13.82 2.13
C VAL A 593 29.82 13.20 0.82
N ALA A 594 29.49 11.92 0.85
CA ALA A 594 29.03 11.18 -0.33
C ALA A 594 27.73 11.76 -0.92
N VAL A 595 26.88 12.34 -0.10
CA VAL A 595 25.61 12.97 -0.49
C VAL A 595 25.55 14.40 0.04
N LEU A 596 25.37 15.37 -0.85
CA LEU A 596 25.23 16.79 -0.47
C LEU A 596 23.87 17.08 0.16
N SER A 597 23.70 16.67 1.41
CA SER A 597 22.53 17.01 2.23
C SER A 597 22.95 17.23 3.68
N VAL A 598 22.22 18.08 4.40
CA VAL A 598 22.50 18.34 5.82
C VAL A 598 22.44 17.05 6.65
N PRO A 599 21.41 16.17 6.50
CA PRO A 599 21.38 14.90 7.22
C PRO A 599 22.58 14.00 6.92
N ALA A 600 23.00 13.90 5.66
CA ALA A 600 24.17 13.09 5.28
C ALA A 600 25.47 13.65 5.86
N PHE A 601 25.61 14.97 5.89
CA PHE A 601 26.75 15.62 6.50
C PHE A 601 26.81 15.36 8.03
N VAL A 602 25.67 15.52 8.72
CA VAL A 602 25.55 15.16 10.14
C VAL A 602 25.90 13.69 10.38
N ALA A 603 25.36 12.77 9.55
CA ALA A 603 25.63 11.35 9.67
C ALA A 603 27.12 11.03 9.46
N GLN A 604 27.76 11.66 8.48
CA GLN A 604 29.22 11.52 8.23
C GLN A 604 30.05 12.00 9.42
N LEU A 605 29.74 13.18 9.94
CA LEU A 605 30.42 13.73 11.12
C LEU A 605 30.25 12.82 12.35
N ARG A 606 29.05 12.30 12.57
CA ARG A 606 28.77 11.34 13.64
C ARG A 606 29.60 10.08 13.49
N ARG A 607 29.68 9.54 12.26
CA ARG A 607 30.49 8.34 11.97
C ARG A 607 31.96 8.56 12.29
N VAL A 608 32.51 9.71 11.90
CA VAL A 608 33.91 10.05 12.21
C VAL A 608 34.14 10.15 13.73
N VAL A 609 33.23 10.81 14.47
CA VAL A 609 33.35 10.95 15.92
C VAL A 609 33.21 9.62 16.65
N SER A 610 32.31 8.74 16.18
CA SER A 610 32.02 7.48 16.84
C SER A 610 32.99 6.35 16.46
N ASN A 611 33.77 6.51 15.37
CA ASN A 611 34.72 5.49 14.93
C ASN A 611 36.03 5.59 15.75
N PRO A 612 36.40 4.53 16.53
CA PRO A 612 37.64 4.53 17.29
C PRO A 612 38.91 4.59 16.42
N GLU A 613 38.83 4.13 15.18
CA GLU A 613 39.95 4.11 14.23
C GLU A 613 40.22 5.45 13.56
N SER A 614 39.25 6.39 13.63
CA SER A 614 39.45 7.74 13.11
C SER A 614 40.53 8.47 13.91
N GLY A 615 41.36 9.25 13.22
CA GLY A 615 42.43 10.05 13.83
C GLY A 615 41.87 11.02 14.88
N GLU A 616 42.66 11.27 15.94
CA GLU A 616 42.22 12.16 17.03
C GLU A 616 41.92 13.59 16.53
N VAL A 617 42.70 14.06 15.59
CA VAL A 617 42.52 15.40 14.99
C VAL A 617 41.21 15.47 14.22
N GLU A 618 40.91 14.44 13.43
CA GLU A 618 39.67 14.31 12.64
C GLU A 618 38.43 14.22 13.53
N ARG A 619 38.48 13.38 14.57
CA ARG A 619 37.40 13.30 15.57
C ARG A 619 37.13 14.66 16.24
N LYS A 620 38.18 15.38 16.61
CA LYS A 620 38.04 16.71 17.21
C LYS A 620 37.43 17.71 16.24
N GLN A 621 37.85 17.68 14.96
CA GLN A 621 37.28 18.57 13.92
C GLN A 621 35.80 18.23 13.69
N ALA A 622 35.44 16.95 13.53
CA ALA A 622 34.08 16.51 13.35
C ALA A 622 33.19 16.88 14.56
N ALA A 623 33.69 16.68 15.79
CA ALA A 623 32.99 17.10 17.00
C ALA A 623 32.72 18.59 17.07
N ARG A 624 33.69 19.43 16.64
CA ARG A 624 33.50 20.89 16.58
C ARG A 624 32.42 21.29 15.56
N GLN A 625 32.38 20.64 14.40
CA GLN A 625 31.34 20.90 13.41
C GLN A 625 29.95 20.44 13.90
N LEU A 626 29.86 19.25 14.54
CA LEU A 626 28.62 18.81 15.16
C LEU A 626 28.14 19.78 16.25
N ALA A 627 29.03 20.29 17.07
CA ALA A 627 28.69 21.31 18.08
C ALA A 627 28.11 22.59 17.45
N ARG A 628 28.68 23.08 16.33
CA ARG A 628 28.14 24.23 15.58
C ARG A 628 26.75 23.92 14.99
N LEU A 629 26.58 22.73 14.43
CA LEU A 629 25.30 22.30 13.87
C LEU A 629 24.25 22.12 14.97
N ALA A 630 24.65 21.60 16.13
CA ALA A 630 23.79 21.47 17.30
C ALA A 630 23.34 22.84 17.84
N ALA A 631 24.27 23.81 17.89
CA ALA A 631 23.97 25.19 18.26
C ALA A 631 23.00 25.89 17.26
N ALA A 632 23.00 25.46 16.01
CA ALA A 632 22.07 25.87 14.97
C ALA A 632 20.79 25.01 14.93
N GLU A 633 20.52 24.18 15.95
CA GLU A 633 19.35 23.31 16.10
C GLU A 633 19.15 22.31 14.93
N ILE A 634 20.23 21.93 14.26
CA ILE A 634 20.14 20.94 13.16
C ILE A 634 19.83 19.56 13.73
N PRO A 635 18.77 18.89 13.26
CA PRO A 635 18.36 17.58 13.76
C PRO A 635 19.46 16.51 13.64
N GLY A 636 19.66 15.75 14.70
CA GLY A 636 20.67 14.68 14.76
C GLY A 636 22.09 15.13 15.05
N ALA A 637 22.39 16.44 15.11
CA ALA A 637 23.71 16.96 15.43
C ALA A 637 24.04 16.84 16.93
N HIS A 638 23.05 17.03 17.80
CA HIS A 638 23.24 16.95 19.24
C HIS A 638 23.36 15.50 19.73
N PRO A 639 24.37 15.17 20.59
CA PRO A 639 24.55 13.77 21.07
C PRO A 639 23.33 13.17 21.78
N GLU A 640 22.51 13.98 22.44
CA GLU A 640 21.26 13.48 23.07
C GLU A 640 20.26 12.91 22.07
N GLN A 641 20.37 13.23 20.81
CA GLN A 641 19.54 12.71 19.71
C GLN A 641 20.13 11.42 19.10
N TRP A 642 21.28 10.94 19.58
CA TRP A 642 21.94 9.77 19.03
C TRP A 642 21.46 8.51 19.75
N TRP A 643 20.53 7.80 19.15
CA TRP A 643 20.01 6.56 19.70
C TRP A 643 21.11 5.52 19.95
N SER A 644 22.08 5.42 19.05
CA SER A 644 23.21 4.48 19.16
C SER A 644 24.22 4.82 20.27
N ALA A 645 24.22 6.06 20.77
CA ALA A 645 25.12 6.46 21.85
C ALA A 645 24.45 6.36 23.25
N ARG A 646 23.17 6.07 23.30
CA ARG A 646 22.45 5.84 24.55
C ARG A 646 22.67 4.40 25.00
N SER A 647 22.89 4.22 26.28
CA SER A 647 22.83 2.86 26.87
C SER A 647 21.42 2.31 26.59
N VAL A 648 21.36 1.19 25.89
CA VAL A 648 20.09 0.51 25.57
C VAL A 648 19.53 -0.21 26.79
N ALA A 649 20.38 -0.47 27.81
CA ALA A 649 19.99 -1.14 29.04
C ALA A 649 19.41 -0.13 30.01
N ALA A 650 18.12 -0.21 30.26
CA ALA A 650 17.48 0.45 31.39
C ALA A 650 17.66 -0.42 32.64
N GLU A 651 18.07 0.18 33.75
CA GLU A 651 18.11 -0.51 35.06
C GLU A 651 16.71 -0.58 35.73
N LEU A 652 15.70 0.03 35.10
CA LEU A 652 14.32 0.04 35.57
C LEU A 652 13.62 -1.27 35.20
N PRO A 653 12.81 -1.81 36.10
CA PRO A 653 12.04 -3.00 35.80
C PRO A 653 11.00 -2.73 34.73
N LEU A 654 10.82 -3.67 33.80
CA LEU A 654 9.80 -3.59 32.72
C LEU A 654 8.38 -3.80 33.28
N HIS A 655 8.25 -4.65 34.31
CA HIS A 655 6.99 -4.95 34.96
C HIS A 655 7.13 -4.83 36.48
N THR A 656 6.14 -4.24 37.12
CA THR A 656 6.07 -4.09 38.57
C THR A 656 5.20 -5.17 39.24
N SER A 657 4.34 -5.84 38.47
CA SER A 657 3.41 -6.86 38.95
C SER A 657 4.13 -8.20 39.20
N GLY A 658 3.84 -8.80 40.32
CA GLY A 658 4.22 -10.20 40.63
C GLY A 658 3.12 -11.21 40.31
N SER A 659 2.08 -10.81 39.54
CA SER A 659 0.99 -11.70 39.19
C SER A 659 1.28 -12.48 37.92
N LEU A 660 1.13 -13.77 37.94
CA LEU A 660 1.33 -14.72 36.86
C LEU A 660 0.03 -15.44 36.54
N SER A 661 -0.39 -15.40 35.25
CA SER A 661 -1.46 -16.31 34.80
C SER A 661 -0.85 -17.69 34.46
N PRO A 662 -1.64 -18.77 34.48
CA PRO A 662 -1.13 -20.10 34.12
C PRO A 662 -0.48 -20.17 32.74
N SER A 663 -1.05 -19.52 31.74
CA SER A 663 -0.45 -19.40 30.41
C SER A 663 0.85 -18.59 30.41
N ARG A 664 0.95 -17.58 31.28
CA ARG A 664 2.17 -16.76 31.42
C ARG A 664 3.29 -17.55 32.07
N VAL A 665 2.98 -18.39 33.06
CA VAL A 665 3.96 -19.33 33.69
C VAL A 665 4.54 -20.27 32.62
N GLU A 666 3.69 -20.87 31.82
CA GLU A 666 4.12 -21.76 30.74
C GLU A 666 5.00 -21.03 29.72
N ALA A 667 4.59 -19.83 29.28
CA ALA A 667 5.35 -19.02 28.34
C ALA A 667 6.74 -18.64 28.90
N LEU A 668 6.81 -18.24 30.18
CA LEU A 668 8.08 -17.89 30.86
C LEU A 668 9.02 -19.09 31.02
N LEU A 669 8.48 -20.26 31.36
CA LEU A 669 9.27 -21.48 31.43
C LEU A 669 9.84 -21.90 30.08
N ASN A 670 9.09 -21.69 28.99
CA ASN A 670 9.53 -21.98 27.63
C ASN A 670 10.60 -20.99 27.14
N CYS A 671 10.35 -19.71 27.24
CA CYS A 671 11.31 -18.65 26.87
C CYS A 671 10.87 -17.31 27.47
N PRO A 672 11.56 -16.79 28.51
CA PRO A 672 11.24 -15.50 29.12
C PRO A 672 11.25 -14.35 28.13
N LEU A 673 12.26 -14.31 27.22
CA LEU A 673 12.36 -13.26 26.22
C LEU A 673 11.12 -13.22 25.31
N LYS A 674 10.68 -14.38 24.80
CA LYS A 674 9.45 -14.45 23.98
C LYS A 674 8.20 -14.07 24.80
N ALA A 675 8.12 -14.54 26.05
CA ALA A 675 6.98 -14.25 26.92
C ALA A 675 6.81 -12.76 27.23
N VAL A 676 7.90 -12.00 27.29
CA VAL A 676 7.87 -10.55 27.58
C VAL A 676 7.71 -9.72 26.31
N LEU A 677 8.44 -10.04 25.24
CA LEU A 677 8.51 -9.20 24.03
C LEU A 677 7.70 -9.73 22.84
N GLY A 678 7.21 -10.97 22.89
CA GLY A 678 6.52 -11.61 21.77
C GLY A 678 5.32 -10.81 21.29
N ASN A 679 4.49 -10.33 22.18
CA ASN A 679 3.28 -9.56 21.86
C ASN A 679 3.57 -8.21 21.19
N VAL A 680 4.80 -7.71 21.25
CA VAL A 680 5.21 -6.45 20.60
C VAL A 680 5.53 -6.68 19.12
N ALA A 681 5.90 -7.91 18.78
CA ALA A 681 6.36 -8.31 17.45
C ALA A 681 5.37 -9.25 16.73
N GLU A 682 4.21 -9.56 17.33
CA GLU A 682 3.20 -10.40 16.70
C GLU A 682 2.54 -9.70 15.50
N ASP A 683 2.43 -10.44 14.39
CA ASP A 683 1.75 -9.99 13.19
C ASP A 683 0.24 -9.97 13.43
N PRO A 684 -0.49 -8.91 13.01
CA PRO A 684 -1.95 -8.84 13.07
C PRO A 684 -2.68 -10.01 12.40
N SER A 685 -2.03 -10.72 11.48
CA SER A 685 -2.59 -11.92 10.85
C SER A 685 -2.90 -13.08 11.80
N THR A 686 -2.36 -13.04 13.04
CA THR A 686 -2.59 -14.06 14.08
C THR A 686 -3.93 -13.86 14.82
N GLU A 687 -4.62 -12.74 14.62
CA GLU A 687 -5.84 -12.39 15.35
C GLU A 687 -7.01 -13.36 15.09
N GLU A 688 -7.12 -13.96 13.91
CA GLU A 688 -8.22 -14.90 13.60
C GLU A 688 -8.24 -16.12 14.52
N HIS A 689 -7.08 -16.71 14.80
CA HIS A 689 -6.96 -17.88 15.68
C HIS A 689 -7.27 -17.52 17.15
N LEU A 690 -6.88 -16.34 17.59
CA LEU A 690 -7.17 -15.83 18.93
C LEU A 690 -8.67 -15.57 19.09
N LEU A 691 -9.30 -14.91 18.12
CA LEU A 691 -10.73 -14.62 18.12
C LEU A 691 -11.57 -15.90 18.07
N ARG A 692 -11.16 -16.89 17.28
CA ARG A 692 -11.79 -18.22 17.27
C ARG A 692 -11.75 -18.87 18.67
N GLY A 693 -10.60 -18.79 19.33
CA GLY A 693 -10.42 -19.27 20.70
C GLY A 693 -11.37 -18.58 21.66
N THR A 694 -11.37 -17.25 21.66
CA THR A 694 -12.23 -16.42 22.53
C THR A 694 -13.72 -16.73 22.36
N LEU A 695 -14.18 -16.88 21.12
CA LEU A 695 -15.58 -17.22 20.84
C LEU A 695 -15.95 -18.64 21.32
N ALA A 696 -15.04 -19.60 21.22
CA ALA A 696 -15.28 -20.95 21.76
C ALA A 696 -15.36 -20.96 23.28
N HIS A 697 -14.50 -20.21 23.99
CA HIS A 697 -14.58 -20.04 25.45
C HIS A 697 -15.88 -19.33 25.84
N ALA A 698 -16.27 -18.25 25.13
CA ALA A 698 -17.54 -17.57 25.40
C ALA A 698 -18.76 -18.51 25.23
N PHE A 699 -18.75 -19.41 24.25
CA PHE A 699 -19.77 -20.43 24.11
C PHE A 699 -19.76 -21.39 25.30
N PHE A 700 -18.57 -21.87 25.71
CA PHE A 700 -18.41 -22.84 26.80
C PHE A 700 -18.84 -22.26 28.16
N GLU A 701 -18.55 -20.99 28.34
CA GLU A 701 -19.03 -20.19 29.49
C GLU A 701 -20.58 -20.05 29.47
N ALA A 702 -21.13 -19.62 28.31
CA ALA A 702 -22.56 -19.34 28.19
C ALA A 702 -23.44 -20.60 28.53
N ILE A 703 -23.04 -21.77 28.01
CA ILE A 703 -23.77 -23.02 28.32
C ILE A 703 -23.60 -23.41 29.78
N GLY A 704 -22.43 -23.18 30.39
CA GLY A 704 -22.22 -23.45 31.81
C GLY A 704 -22.97 -22.49 32.74
N ARG A 705 -23.32 -21.30 32.30
CA ARG A 705 -24.21 -20.36 32.99
C ARG A 705 -25.70 -20.66 32.75
N GLY A 706 -26.02 -21.73 32.03
CA GLY A 706 -27.40 -22.17 31.81
C GLY A 706 -28.10 -21.54 30.61
N MET A 707 -27.33 -20.85 29.70
CA MET A 707 -27.91 -20.39 28.45
C MET A 707 -28.27 -21.58 27.58
N ASP A 708 -29.38 -21.50 26.84
CA ASP A 708 -29.75 -22.51 25.86
C ASP A 708 -28.62 -22.68 24.82
N ALA A 709 -28.17 -23.90 24.65
CA ALA A 709 -26.99 -24.21 23.86
C ALA A 709 -27.15 -23.86 22.37
N GLU A 710 -28.38 -24.01 21.82
CA GLU A 710 -28.62 -23.63 20.42
C GLU A 710 -28.57 -22.12 20.25
N LYS A 711 -29.13 -21.38 21.21
CA LYS A 711 -29.08 -19.93 21.19
C LYS A 711 -27.65 -19.41 21.37
N ALA A 712 -26.87 -19.97 22.28
CA ALA A 712 -25.46 -19.63 22.48
C ALA A 712 -24.66 -19.91 21.22
N LYS A 713 -24.87 -21.05 20.60
CA LYS A 713 -24.22 -21.45 19.33
C LYS A 713 -24.55 -20.48 18.21
N LEU A 714 -25.82 -20.09 18.05
CA LEU A 714 -26.25 -19.15 17.02
C LEU A 714 -25.51 -17.80 17.15
N LEU A 715 -25.46 -17.23 18.36
CA LEU A 715 -24.82 -15.96 18.62
C LEU A 715 -23.31 -16.00 18.34
N VAL A 716 -22.64 -17.08 18.75
CA VAL A 716 -21.19 -17.23 18.56
C VAL A 716 -20.86 -17.49 17.08
N MET A 717 -21.70 -18.26 16.38
CA MET A 717 -21.54 -18.50 14.94
C MET A 717 -21.74 -17.22 14.13
N GLU A 718 -22.73 -16.41 14.46
CA GLU A 718 -22.95 -15.10 13.83
C GLU A 718 -21.76 -14.16 14.07
N ALA A 719 -21.23 -14.13 15.30
CA ALA A 719 -20.03 -13.35 15.60
C ALA A 719 -18.81 -13.86 14.83
N PHE A 720 -18.64 -15.18 14.71
CA PHE A 720 -17.54 -15.77 13.98
C PHE A 720 -17.61 -15.48 12.47
N GLU A 721 -18.80 -15.52 11.88
CA GLU A 721 -19.03 -15.19 10.48
C GLU A 721 -18.64 -13.74 10.17
N ARG A 722 -19.00 -12.79 11.03
CA ARG A 722 -18.72 -11.35 10.85
C ARG A 722 -17.23 -10.98 10.88
N ILE A 723 -16.40 -11.78 11.51
CA ILE A 723 -14.96 -11.53 11.60
C ILE A 723 -14.16 -12.19 10.48
N GLN A 724 -14.82 -12.98 9.62
CA GLN A 724 -14.15 -13.67 8.53
C GLN A 724 -14.03 -12.80 7.30
N ASP A 725 -12.80 -12.53 6.88
CA ASP A 725 -12.49 -11.85 5.61
C ASP A 725 -11.92 -12.87 4.61
N VAL A 726 -12.80 -13.78 4.15
CA VAL A 726 -12.43 -14.86 3.22
C VAL A 726 -13.50 -15.06 2.16
N PRO A 727 -13.14 -15.58 0.98
CA PRO A 727 -14.10 -15.91 -0.07
C PRO A 727 -15.21 -16.86 0.41
N GLN A 728 -16.41 -16.72 -0.15
CA GLN A 728 -17.62 -17.42 0.30
C GLN A 728 -17.49 -18.94 0.33
N TRP A 729 -16.66 -19.53 -0.56
CA TRP A 729 -16.41 -20.97 -0.57
C TRP A 729 -15.55 -21.45 0.62
N GLN A 730 -14.64 -20.62 1.12
CA GLN A 730 -13.84 -20.89 2.32
C GLN A 730 -14.65 -20.63 3.60
N LEU A 731 -15.52 -19.62 3.58
CA LEU A 731 -16.35 -19.25 4.72
C LEU A 731 -17.20 -20.42 5.18
N ARG A 732 -17.89 -21.10 4.26
CA ARG A 732 -18.70 -22.29 4.59
C ARG A 732 -17.89 -23.38 5.29
N PHE A 733 -16.71 -23.68 4.76
CA PHE A 733 -15.82 -24.67 5.37
C PHE A 733 -15.40 -24.29 6.79
N LYS A 734 -15.04 -23.02 7.00
CA LYS A 734 -14.65 -22.49 8.33
C LYS A 734 -15.82 -22.53 9.31
N LEU A 735 -17.02 -22.16 8.87
CA LEU A 735 -18.24 -22.22 9.69
C LEU A 735 -18.58 -23.64 10.09
N ASP A 736 -18.52 -24.59 9.17
CA ASP A 736 -18.80 -26.03 9.45
C ASP A 736 -17.78 -26.58 10.46
N GLU A 737 -16.50 -26.26 10.30
CA GLU A 737 -15.45 -26.69 11.21
C GLU A 737 -15.63 -26.09 12.61
N PHE A 738 -15.97 -24.81 12.69
CA PHE A 738 -16.19 -24.13 13.97
C PHE A 738 -17.48 -24.63 14.64
N SER A 739 -18.57 -24.81 13.90
CA SER A 739 -19.81 -25.41 14.37
C SER A 739 -19.57 -26.80 14.99
N ALA A 740 -18.81 -27.65 14.29
CA ALA A 740 -18.47 -28.98 14.79
C ALA A 740 -17.60 -28.94 16.07
N LEU A 741 -16.74 -27.93 16.23
CA LEU A 741 -15.98 -27.71 17.45
C LEU A 741 -16.92 -27.38 18.62
N LEU A 742 -17.87 -26.45 18.43
CA LEU A 742 -18.84 -26.06 19.45
C LEU A 742 -19.76 -27.23 19.86
N ASP A 743 -20.22 -28.05 18.91
CA ASP A 743 -21.04 -29.24 19.21
C ASP A 743 -20.30 -30.24 20.07
N ARG A 744 -19.01 -30.45 19.78
CA ARG A 744 -18.17 -31.35 20.60
C ARG A 744 -17.91 -30.76 21.99
N ALA A 745 -17.64 -29.46 22.11
CA ALA A 745 -17.50 -28.84 23.42
C ALA A 745 -18.77 -28.96 24.27
N ARG A 746 -19.94 -28.77 23.66
CA ARG A 746 -21.26 -28.98 24.31
C ARG A 746 -21.44 -30.43 24.79
N GLU A 747 -21.16 -31.39 23.91
CA GLU A 747 -21.34 -32.80 24.25
C GLU A 747 -20.40 -33.20 25.38
N TRP A 748 -19.17 -32.73 25.39
CA TRP A 748 -18.25 -32.96 26.50
C TRP A 748 -18.77 -32.34 27.78
N ALA A 749 -19.24 -31.09 27.78
CA ALA A 749 -19.82 -30.44 28.95
C ALA A 749 -20.98 -31.25 29.55
N ARG A 750 -21.90 -31.72 28.69
CA ARG A 750 -23.02 -32.54 29.09
C ARG A 750 -22.61 -33.87 29.68
N GLN A 751 -21.55 -34.51 29.12
CA GLN A 751 -21.05 -35.79 29.64
C GLN A 751 -20.32 -35.65 30.96
N SER A 752 -19.55 -34.58 31.13
CA SER A 752 -18.81 -34.34 32.37
C SER A 752 -19.73 -34.10 33.57
N GLU A 753 -20.89 -33.45 33.35
CA GLU A 753 -21.89 -33.15 34.40
C GLU A 753 -22.76 -34.35 34.82
N VAL A 754 -22.57 -35.52 34.18
CA VAL A 754 -23.29 -36.75 34.60
C VAL A 754 -22.74 -37.29 35.93
N ASN A 755 -21.43 -37.24 36.12
CA ASN A 755 -20.76 -37.82 37.29
C ASN A 755 -20.10 -36.75 38.21
N GLN A 756 -20.17 -35.48 37.79
CA GLN A 756 -19.57 -34.38 38.55
C GLN A 756 -20.51 -33.17 38.56
N GLU A 757 -20.51 -32.42 39.62
CA GLU A 757 -21.26 -31.18 39.77
C GLU A 757 -20.48 -30.02 39.17
N LEU A 758 -21.14 -29.24 38.30
CA LEU A 758 -20.56 -27.99 37.81
C LEU A 758 -20.61 -26.96 38.95
N VAL A 759 -19.46 -26.61 39.47
CA VAL A 759 -19.30 -25.58 40.54
C VAL A 759 -19.35 -24.16 39.97
N GLY A 760 -18.74 -23.97 38.81
CA GLY A 760 -18.76 -22.67 38.14
C GLY A 760 -17.94 -22.65 36.84
N VAL A 761 -18.09 -21.55 36.10
CA VAL A 761 -17.40 -21.27 34.84
C VAL A 761 -16.75 -19.91 34.89
N GLU A 762 -15.61 -19.76 34.16
CA GLU A 762 -14.79 -18.53 34.14
C GLU A 762 -14.54 -17.99 35.57
N ILE A 763 -14.08 -18.89 36.45
CA ILE A 763 -13.89 -18.59 37.86
C ILE A 763 -12.61 -17.78 38.03
N PRO A 764 -12.68 -16.55 38.57
CA PRO A 764 -11.50 -15.75 38.85
C PRO A 764 -10.62 -16.45 39.89
N VAL A 765 -9.31 -16.41 39.66
CA VAL A 765 -8.29 -16.92 40.60
C VAL A 765 -7.37 -15.77 40.99
N GLY A 766 -7.11 -15.68 42.29
CA GLY A 766 -6.22 -14.66 42.82
C GLY A 766 -5.56 -15.15 44.12
N VAL A 767 -4.56 -16.00 44.00
CA VAL A 767 -3.96 -16.72 45.13
C VAL A 767 -2.48 -16.42 45.23
N HIS A 768 -1.99 -16.12 46.44
CA HIS A 768 -0.56 -15.95 46.71
C HIS A 768 0.11 -17.29 46.96
N VAL A 769 1.22 -17.51 46.24
CA VAL A 769 2.00 -18.75 46.35
C VAL A 769 3.45 -18.39 46.65
N GLY A 770 3.82 -18.32 47.89
CA GLY A 770 5.15 -17.89 48.33
C GLY A 770 5.36 -16.35 48.31
N GLU A 771 6.57 -15.89 48.56
CA GLU A 771 6.91 -14.48 48.72
C GLU A 771 6.86 -13.72 47.39
N GLY A 772 5.92 -12.77 47.30
CA GLY A 772 5.83 -11.83 46.17
C GLY A 772 5.26 -12.39 44.87
N VAL A 773 4.76 -13.63 44.88
CA VAL A 773 4.15 -14.25 43.70
C VAL A 773 2.66 -14.45 43.90
N ARG A 774 1.88 -13.98 42.96
CA ARG A 774 0.42 -14.18 42.91
C ARG A 774 0.03 -14.92 41.65
N ILE A 775 -0.68 -16.03 41.77
CA ILE A 775 -1.34 -16.66 40.61
C ILE A 775 -2.66 -15.91 40.35
N GLY A 776 -2.84 -15.40 39.13
CA GLY A 776 -4.04 -14.69 38.74
C GLY A 776 -4.51 -15.13 37.36
N GLY A 777 -5.83 -15.20 37.17
CA GLY A 777 -6.42 -15.61 35.89
C GLY A 777 -7.83 -16.12 36.08
N TYR A 778 -8.29 -16.96 35.15
CA TYR A 778 -9.63 -17.54 35.17
C TYR A 778 -9.50 -19.02 34.89
N MET A 779 -10.31 -19.83 35.60
CA MET A 779 -10.52 -21.25 35.30
C MET A 779 -11.75 -21.37 34.41
N ASP A 780 -11.63 -21.99 33.23
CA ASP A 780 -12.75 -22.15 32.30
C ASP A 780 -13.93 -22.87 32.94
N ARG A 781 -13.69 -23.98 33.63
CA ARG A 781 -14.67 -24.71 34.45
C ARG A 781 -14.03 -25.33 35.71
N LEU A 782 -14.82 -25.38 36.77
CA LEU A 782 -14.49 -26.10 37.97
C LEU A 782 -15.63 -27.10 38.23
N LEU A 783 -15.27 -28.35 38.31
CA LEU A 783 -16.17 -29.45 38.60
C LEU A 783 -15.87 -30.00 39.98
N ARG A 784 -16.85 -30.69 40.63
CA ARG A 784 -16.71 -31.32 41.93
C ARG A 784 -17.28 -32.72 41.89
N ASP A 785 -16.55 -33.71 42.37
CA ASP A 785 -17.01 -35.07 42.47
C ASP A 785 -17.91 -35.28 43.71
N GLU A 786 -18.49 -36.51 43.86
CA GLU A 786 -19.30 -36.88 44.99
C GLU A 786 -18.52 -36.89 46.32
N GLU A 787 -17.20 -37.00 46.29
CA GLU A 787 -16.31 -37.00 47.44
C GLU A 787 -15.87 -35.58 47.87
N GLY A 788 -16.26 -34.60 47.08
CA GLY A 788 -15.99 -33.19 47.30
C GLY A 788 -14.67 -32.66 46.73
N ASN A 789 -13.97 -33.44 45.89
CA ASN A 789 -12.74 -33.06 45.25
C ASN A 789 -12.99 -32.21 44.01
N TYR A 790 -12.17 -31.19 43.80
CA TYR A 790 -12.29 -30.29 42.70
C TYR A 790 -11.43 -30.69 41.49
N LEU A 791 -12.03 -30.63 40.30
CA LEU A 791 -11.38 -30.88 39.03
C LEU A 791 -11.34 -29.57 38.21
N VAL A 792 -10.14 -29.15 37.81
CA VAL A 792 -9.99 -27.99 36.89
C VAL A 792 -10.08 -28.47 35.45
N VAL A 793 -10.91 -27.77 34.69
CA VAL A 793 -11.06 -27.97 33.23
C VAL A 793 -10.61 -26.76 32.49
N ASP A 794 -9.78 -26.97 31.46
CA ASP A 794 -9.28 -25.91 30.58
C ASP A 794 -9.52 -26.33 29.11
N LEU A 795 -10.17 -25.47 28.34
CA LEU A 795 -10.60 -25.72 26.97
C LEU A 795 -9.50 -25.28 25.98
N LYS A 796 -9.10 -26.16 25.10
CA LYS A 796 -8.11 -25.87 24.05
C LYS A 796 -8.70 -26.02 22.66
N THR A 797 -8.77 -24.92 21.93
CA THR A 797 -9.38 -24.90 20.57
C THR A 797 -8.44 -25.38 19.47
N GLY A 798 -7.19 -25.65 19.78
CA GLY A 798 -6.18 -26.20 18.87
C GLY A 798 -6.50 -27.62 18.40
N LYS A 799 -5.98 -27.99 17.22
CA LYS A 799 -6.13 -29.34 16.64
C LYS A 799 -5.14 -30.35 17.19
N ASN A 800 -3.98 -29.88 17.64
CA ASN A 800 -2.87 -30.72 18.10
C ASN A 800 -2.96 -30.96 19.60
N GLN A 801 -2.95 -32.22 20.00
CA GLN A 801 -2.91 -32.64 21.38
C GLN A 801 -1.47 -32.97 21.80
N PRO A 802 -1.00 -32.58 22.99
CA PRO A 802 0.25 -33.08 23.52
C PRO A 802 0.17 -34.59 23.79
N ALA A 803 1.32 -35.25 23.85
CA ALA A 803 1.35 -36.68 24.16
C ALA A 803 0.87 -36.91 25.60
N LYS A 804 0.22 -38.04 25.86
CA LYS A 804 -0.27 -38.40 27.22
C LYS A 804 0.79 -38.30 28.32
N LYS A 805 2.05 -38.54 27.97
CA LYS A 805 3.17 -38.44 28.93
C LYS A 805 3.48 -36.95 29.28
N GLU A 806 3.25 -36.06 28.39
CA GLU A 806 3.44 -34.61 28.58
C GLU A 806 2.32 -33.98 29.41
N ALA A 807 1.18 -34.66 29.53
CA ALA A 807 0.06 -34.21 30.32
C ALA A 807 0.34 -34.14 31.82
N GLU A 808 1.09 -35.14 32.34
CA GLU A 808 1.42 -35.18 33.79
C GLU A 808 2.26 -33.96 34.21
N ASP A 809 3.04 -33.39 33.31
CA ASP A 809 3.91 -32.25 33.59
C ASP A 809 3.35 -30.93 32.97
N HIS A 810 2.05 -30.91 32.63
CA HIS A 810 1.46 -29.74 31.96
C HIS A 810 1.40 -28.54 32.91
N VAL A 811 2.13 -27.50 32.56
CA VAL A 811 2.40 -26.34 33.42
C VAL A 811 1.13 -25.57 33.79
N GLN A 812 0.18 -25.35 32.87
CA GLN A 812 -1.04 -24.62 33.16
C GLN A 812 -1.90 -25.34 34.19
N LEU A 813 -2.09 -26.67 34.03
CA LEU A 813 -2.82 -27.47 35.00
C LEU A 813 -2.15 -27.52 36.35
N MET A 814 -0.81 -27.66 36.35
CA MET A 814 0.00 -27.62 37.58
C MET A 814 -0.17 -26.26 38.31
N THR A 815 -0.19 -25.15 37.55
CA THR A 815 -0.43 -23.82 38.11
C THR A 815 -1.82 -23.68 38.73
N TYR A 816 -2.85 -24.24 38.10
CA TYR A 816 -4.18 -24.26 38.69
C TYR A 816 -4.26 -25.16 39.94
N GLN A 817 -3.64 -26.32 39.92
CA GLN A 817 -3.59 -27.20 41.11
C GLN A 817 -2.84 -26.52 42.25
N LEU A 818 -1.76 -25.80 41.97
CA LEU A 818 -1.05 -25.01 42.99
C LEU A 818 -1.95 -23.90 43.54
N ALA A 819 -2.74 -23.21 42.69
CA ALA A 819 -3.67 -22.20 43.17
C ALA A 819 -4.78 -22.79 44.05
N LEU A 820 -5.30 -23.97 43.72
CA LEU A 820 -6.25 -24.68 44.59
C LEU A 820 -5.63 -25.16 45.89
N ALA A 821 -4.35 -25.54 45.86
CA ALA A 821 -3.64 -26.00 47.09
C ALA A 821 -3.45 -24.89 48.13
N HIS A 822 -3.45 -23.62 47.70
CA HIS A 822 -3.27 -22.45 48.56
C HIS A 822 -4.54 -21.56 48.58
N GLY A 823 -5.62 -22.02 47.96
CA GLY A 823 -6.85 -21.25 47.81
C GLY A 823 -8.03 -21.76 48.61
N ALA A 824 -9.07 -20.94 48.66
CA ALA A 824 -10.41 -21.28 49.08
C ALA A 824 -11.40 -20.74 48.08
N PHE A 825 -12.49 -21.45 47.84
CA PHE A 825 -13.56 -21.01 46.95
C PHE A 825 -14.75 -20.47 47.74
N ASP A 826 -15.11 -19.22 47.44
CA ASP A 826 -16.19 -18.51 48.15
C ASP A 826 -17.58 -18.57 47.44
N GLY A 827 -17.66 -19.38 46.36
CA GLY A 827 -18.84 -19.46 45.49
C GLY A 827 -18.74 -18.56 44.24
N HIS A 828 -17.76 -17.67 44.16
CA HIS A 828 -17.55 -16.75 43.03
C HIS A 828 -16.11 -16.73 42.53
N GLN A 829 -15.12 -16.86 43.38
CA GLN A 829 -13.72 -16.82 43.04
C GLN A 829 -12.88 -17.72 43.93
N VAL A 830 -11.67 -18.06 43.48
CA VAL A 830 -10.64 -18.71 44.29
C VAL A 830 -9.70 -17.63 44.81
N HIS A 831 -9.67 -17.46 46.11
CA HIS A 831 -8.82 -16.50 46.85
C HIS A 831 -7.90 -17.26 47.85
N ASP A 832 -7.03 -16.54 48.52
CA ASP A 832 -6.14 -17.11 49.54
C ASP A 832 -6.90 -17.91 50.60
N GLY A 833 -6.45 -19.13 50.92
CA GLY A 833 -7.10 -20.03 51.83
C GLY A 833 -6.27 -21.18 52.33
N GLU A 834 -6.86 -22.11 53.05
CA GLU A 834 -6.17 -23.26 53.68
C GLU A 834 -5.90 -24.43 52.69
N GLY A 835 -6.33 -24.31 51.46
CA GLY A 835 -6.26 -25.31 50.42
C GLY A 835 -7.56 -26.07 50.20
N MET A 836 -7.80 -26.48 48.96
CA MET A 836 -8.98 -27.23 48.55
C MET A 836 -8.65 -28.68 48.17
N PRO A 837 -9.49 -29.66 48.42
CA PRO A 837 -9.29 -31.03 47.98
C PRO A 837 -9.34 -31.05 46.42
N ARG A 838 -8.42 -31.80 45.81
CA ARG A 838 -8.23 -31.81 44.36
C ARG A 838 -8.37 -33.23 43.79
N GLN A 839 -8.89 -33.31 42.60
CA GLN A 839 -8.89 -34.52 41.74
C GLN A 839 -7.84 -34.45 40.62
N GLY A 840 -7.29 -33.25 40.37
CA GLY A 840 -6.35 -33.01 39.31
C GLY A 840 -6.90 -31.97 38.29
N GLY A 841 -6.52 -32.13 37.05
CA GLY A 841 -6.95 -31.25 35.95
C GLY A 841 -7.09 -31.94 34.61
N VAL A 842 -7.89 -31.37 33.71
CA VAL A 842 -8.13 -31.92 32.38
C VAL A 842 -8.09 -30.81 31.33
N LEU A 843 -7.34 -31.06 30.26
CA LEU A 843 -7.39 -30.27 29.03
C LEU A 843 -8.37 -30.91 28.05
N VAL A 844 -9.28 -30.11 27.53
CA VAL A 844 -10.30 -30.56 26.61
C VAL A 844 -10.05 -29.99 25.21
N TYR A 845 -9.90 -30.87 24.21
CA TYR A 845 -9.62 -30.53 22.83
C TYR A 845 -10.78 -30.83 21.89
N PRO A 846 -11.82 -30.01 21.80
CA PRO A 846 -12.92 -30.23 20.87
C PRO A 846 -12.53 -30.02 19.41
N GLY A 847 -11.43 -29.31 19.12
CA GLY A 847 -10.87 -29.11 17.79
C GLY A 847 -10.10 -30.30 17.20
N ALA A 848 -9.82 -31.32 18.01
CA ALA A 848 -9.05 -32.47 17.55
C ALA A 848 -9.73 -33.25 16.42
N THR A 849 -8.94 -33.74 15.47
CA THR A 849 -9.45 -34.49 14.28
C THR A 849 -9.86 -35.94 14.57
N THR A 850 -9.80 -36.38 15.81
CA THR A 850 -10.15 -37.72 16.24
C THR A 850 -11.68 -37.91 16.37
N LYS A 851 -12.18 -39.14 16.22
CA LYS A 851 -13.61 -39.47 16.39
C LYS A 851 -14.15 -39.20 17.79
N LYS A 852 -13.30 -39.16 18.80
CA LYS A 852 -13.61 -38.83 20.20
C LYS A 852 -13.00 -37.48 20.54
N ILE A 853 -13.67 -36.75 21.42
CA ILE A 853 -13.15 -35.53 22.00
C ILE A 853 -11.84 -35.86 22.69
N GLY A 854 -10.83 -35.05 22.39
CA GLY A 854 -9.54 -35.24 23.02
C GLY A 854 -9.54 -34.77 24.47
N GLU A 855 -9.18 -35.66 25.35
CA GLU A 855 -9.01 -35.35 26.76
C GLU A 855 -7.60 -35.71 27.19
N ILE A 856 -6.97 -34.82 27.94
CA ILE A 856 -5.66 -35.04 28.52
C ILE A 856 -5.74 -34.74 30.00
N TRP A 857 -5.61 -35.79 30.79
CA TRP A 857 -5.75 -35.76 32.25
C TRP A 857 -4.40 -35.60 32.91
N GLN A 858 -4.35 -34.74 33.92
CA GLN A 858 -3.24 -34.63 34.88
C GLN A 858 -3.80 -35.07 36.22
N SER A 859 -3.12 -35.99 36.84
CA SER A 859 -3.44 -36.48 38.17
C SER A 859 -3.28 -35.41 39.26
N ASP A 860 -3.91 -35.56 40.41
CA ASP A 860 -3.64 -34.72 41.57
C ASP A 860 -2.16 -34.82 41.97
N LYS A 861 -1.58 -33.66 42.12
CA LYS A 861 -0.14 -33.51 42.46
C LYS A 861 0.09 -33.54 43.96
N SER A 862 1.11 -34.25 44.37
CA SER A 862 1.48 -34.31 45.77
C SER A 862 1.91 -32.91 46.30
N PRO A 863 1.73 -32.65 47.59
CA PRO A 863 2.16 -31.36 48.13
C PRO A 863 3.63 -31.04 47.84
N GLU A 864 4.50 -32.04 47.88
CA GLU A 864 5.95 -31.87 47.61
C GLU A 864 6.18 -31.46 46.15
N ALA A 865 5.46 -32.05 45.19
CA ALA A 865 5.57 -31.68 43.77
C ALA A 865 5.08 -30.25 43.49
N LEU A 866 4.02 -29.84 44.21
CA LEU A 866 3.52 -28.46 44.13
C LEU A 866 4.44 -27.44 44.75
N GLU A 867 5.13 -27.80 45.87
CA GLU A 867 6.14 -26.94 46.48
C GLU A 867 7.37 -26.81 45.61
N GLU A 868 7.83 -27.89 44.99
CA GLU A 868 8.91 -27.83 43.98
C GLU A 868 8.57 -26.94 42.81
N PHE A 869 7.33 -27.02 42.30
CA PHE A 869 6.85 -26.16 41.24
C PHE A 869 6.73 -24.69 41.70
N ALA A 870 6.20 -24.45 42.89
CA ALA A 870 6.09 -23.11 43.46
C ALA A 870 7.44 -22.41 43.60
N ALA A 871 8.52 -23.19 43.93
CA ALA A 871 9.88 -22.65 44.03
C ALA A 871 10.45 -22.16 42.70
N LEU A 872 9.90 -22.57 41.55
CA LEU A 872 10.30 -22.07 40.23
C LEU A 872 9.71 -20.69 39.89
N LEU A 873 8.63 -20.27 40.55
CA LEU A 873 7.89 -19.07 40.19
C LEU A 873 8.57 -17.75 40.54
N PRO A 874 9.21 -17.58 41.73
CA PRO A 874 9.87 -16.33 42.07
C PRO A 874 10.99 -15.94 41.10
N PRO A 875 11.89 -16.84 40.64
CA PRO A 875 12.86 -16.51 39.62
C PRO A 875 12.22 -16.07 38.28
N LEU A 876 11.10 -16.67 37.90
CA LEU A 876 10.37 -16.28 36.69
C LEU A 876 9.79 -14.89 36.78
N VAL A 877 9.30 -14.49 37.97
CA VAL A 877 8.80 -13.12 38.19
C VAL A 877 9.95 -12.12 38.06
N GLU A 878 11.11 -12.44 38.61
CA GLU A 878 12.30 -11.56 38.50
C GLU A 878 12.77 -11.45 37.04
N GLU A 879 12.82 -12.57 36.31
CA GLU A 879 13.13 -12.53 34.87
C GLU A 879 12.10 -11.70 34.08
N MET A 880 10.80 -11.83 34.38
CA MET A 880 9.75 -11.06 33.75
C MET A 880 9.88 -9.55 34.03
N ARG A 881 10.30 -9.19 35.23
CA ARG A 881 10.52 -7.78 35.62
C ARG A 881 11.65 -7.13 34.83
N GLY A 882 12.64 -7.90 34.40
CA GLY A 882 13.83 -7.37 33.74
C GLY A 882 14.72 -6.55 34.69
N PRO A 883 15.69 -5.78 34.19
CA PRO A 883 15.98 -5.54 32.76
C PRO A 883 16.69 -6.68 32.01
N ARG A 884 17.14 -7.70 32.75
CA ARG A 884 17.85 -8.85 32.17
C ARG A 884 16.86 -9.99 31.96
N ILE A 885 16.52 -10.23 30.70
CA ILE A 885 15.58 -11.27 30.29
C ILE A 885 16.36 -12.32 29.52
N THR A 886 16.25 -13.58 29.94
CA THR A 886 16.97 -14.69 29.28
C THR A 886 16.20 -15.23 28.09
N ALA A 887 16.92 -15.64 27.05
CA ALA A 887 16.40 -16.40 25.94
C ALA A 887 16.69 -17.89 26.15
N ARG A 888 15.69 -18.74 25.90
CA ARG A 888 15.80 -20.20 25.97
C ARG A 888 15.43 -20.84 24.63
N THR A 889 16.31 -21.74 24.16
CA THR A 889 16.00 -22.52 22.93
C THR A 889 14.88 -23.52 23.20
N ASN A 890 13.92 -23.57 22.31
CA ASN A 890 12.83 -24.53 22.36
C ASN A 890 12.37 -24.89 20.91
N LYS A 891 11.43 -25.83 20.80
CA LYS A 891 10.93 -26.33 19.51
C LYS A 891 10.25 -25.28 18.61
N ASP A 892 9.86 -24.13 19.16
CA ASP A 892 9.11 -23.09 18.45
C ASP A 892 10.02 -21.92 18.03
N CYS A 893 11.34 -22.02 18.19
CA CYS A 893 12.28 -20.97 17.85
C CYS A 893 12.27 -20.61 16.37
N ASP A 894 12.02 -21.55 15.47
CA ASP A 894 11.97 -21.31 14.02
C ASP A 894 10.79 -20.41 13.59
N LYS A 895 9.74 -20.35 14.39
CA LYS A 895 8.52 -19.54 14.15
C LYS A 895 8.42 -18.38 15.15
N CYS A 896 9.50 -18.04 15.83
CA CYS A 896 9.46 -17.03 16.87
C CYS A 896 9.38 -15.62 16.26
N PRO A 897 8.40 -14.77 16.64
CA PRO A 897 8.24 -13.43 16.07
C PRO A 897 9.40 -12.49 16.41
N ILE A 898 10.17 -12.78 17.47
CA ILE A 898 11.34 -11.99 17.90
C ILE A 898 12.68 -12.62 17.49
N ARG A 899 12.68 -13.50 16.50
CA ARG A 899 13.89 -14.23 16.05
C ARG A 899 15.02 -13.28 15.64
N SER A 900 14.67 -12.17 14.97
CA SER A 900 15.60 -11.17 14.48
C SER A 900 16.37 -10.40 15.57
N ILE A 901 15.91 -10.45 16.82
CA ILE A 901 16.58 -9.79 17.97
C ILE A 901 16.99 -10.81 19.05
N CYS A 902 16.79 -12.09 18.80
CA CYS A 902 17.03 -13.13 19.79
C CYS A 902 18.51 -13.50 19.87
N PRO A 903 19.20 -13.37 21.03
CA PRO A 903 20.63 -13.62 21.15
C PRO A 903 21.06 -15.09 20.94
N VAL A 904 20.11 -16.03 20.95
CA VAL A 904 20.41 -17.46 20.70
C VAL A 904 20.18 -17.86 19.23
N GLN A 905 19.72 -16.95 18.40
CA GLN A 905 19.55 -17.13 16.95
C GLN A 905 20.64 -16.37 16.19
N GLU A 906 21.05 -16.89 15.01
CA GLU A 906 22.10 -16.26 14.21
C GLU A 906 21.74 -14.83 13.80
N GLU A 907 20.50 -14.61 13.36
CA GLU A 907 20.02 -13.29 12.96
C GLU A 907 20.07 -12.28 14.09
N GLY A 908 19.75 -12.70 15.31
CA GLY A 908 19.74 -11.81 16.47
C GLY A 908 21.13 -11.53 17.04
N ARG A 909 22.09 -12.41 16.85
CA ARG A 909 23.48 -12.18 17.30
C ARG A 909 24.13 -10.98 16.62
N MET A 910 23.82 -10.77 15.34
CA MET A 910 24.34 -9.63 14.58
C MET A 910 23.90 -8.26 15.15
N THR A 911 22.83 -8.22 15.93
CA THR A 911 22.33 -6.98 16.57
C THR A 911 22.83 -6.82 18.01
N THR A 912 23.33 -7.89 18.65
CA THR A 912 23.71 -7.92 20.06
C THR A 912 25.22 -8.01 20.31
N ASP A 913 25.98 -8.44 19.31
CA ASP A 913 27.43 -8.66 19.40
C ASP A 913 28.26 -7.48 18.81
N ALA A 914 27.67 -6.29 18.76
CA ALA A 914 28.34 -5.08 18.24
C ALA A 914 29.24 -4.41 19.29
#